data_09e6722056761239a9956caa638f1b17
#
_entry.id   09e6722056761239a9956caa638f1b17
#
_cell.length_a   1.000
_cell.length_b   1.000
_cell.length_c   1.000
_cell.angle_alpha   90.00
_cell.angle_beta   90.00
_cell.angle_gamma   90.00
#
_symmetry.space_group_name_H-M   'P 1'
#
loop_
_entity.id
_entity.type
_entity.pdbx_description
1 polymer ?
#
loop_
_entity_poly.entity_id
_entity_poly.type
_entity_poly.pdbx_seq_one_letter_code
_entity_poly.pdbx_strand_id
1 'polypeptide(L)'
;MSQDRQVEDAPDGALPVLLVQPPWSGGKREPVVLKLKTPREPTFVRWAPGRREEWLEAPYKYAQERMPEDTDWDELAAFFAGGQALQLWKPREWQSRSRFERLYIGLVMQAPRELAEKLLADERYWDAFADFSNVGADRGAVARHEMAAYPLVMHQLKKRKWSVYALEPFLDHAVAQGMIKDFGDDGRNDAQEAWYALHGADAVRLTIPDALRKPGPKRERAEAALRSVAERHGHDVLVEAAGYYGDEAVQAVSGLRTDPLDVYPDPLPGLPEGWDPEKLPRILLRRRRQALPLAATRHLLTMLSISENRKPYAGVPLVVGPLDPESLAEFAWALYRADRHPKLWASPGVQYALAEFGDDGTADRLAPIVARWSRAYVWESGGQSALRLFSRLGTDAALRHLDRLANKAEDHKWIRRSAREALKRAAERRGLTQEQLADRLVPALGLDAGGSMTLDYGPRRFVVGFDEELRPFVTDESGKPRKTLPKPGVKDDDALAPAAYERFTVLKKEVRTVAADQIKRLEAAMAAGRTWTAGEFASLFVAHPLMRHLARRLVWSAGTDTFRVAEDGTLADVRDDAFTLPGDARIALPHPLVLGEGAVQAWAAILADYEILQPFPQLGRPVHILREDERGGDRLRRFEGGTVHFGRILGMTSRGWELGEKETGGFRRQVMLMTPDDRHVMVTFEPGIRVFDPEEHAEQHIGRVMLMTGRHSGRPLAFGDLDPVAASEVITDLHRLTE
;
A
#
# COMPACT_ATOMS: atom_id res chain seq x y z
N MET A 1 40.90 -7.10 1.62
CA MET A 1 41.11 -8.16 2.62
C MET A 1 41.34 -7.47 3.95
N SER A 2 40.29 -7.21 4.70
CA SER A 2 40.32 -6.59 6.04
C SER A 2 40.64 -7.66 7.06
N GLN A 3 41.53 -7.36 7.99
CA GLN A 3 41.95 -8.21 9.08
C GLN A 3 40.72 -8.61 9.92
N ASP A 4 40.25 -9.84 9.78
CA ASP A 4 39.38 -10.51 10.75
C ASP A 4 40.21 -10.69 12.04
N ARG A 5 40.19 -9.68 12.90
CA ARG A 5 40.46 -9.90 14.31
C ARG A 5 39.48 -10.98 14.74
N GLN A 6 39.97 -12.11 15.25
CA GLN A 6 39.15 -13.12 15.90
C GLN A 6 38.38 -12.45 17.04
N VAL A 7 37.14 -12.03 16.76
CA VAL A 7 36.24 -11.45 17.77
C VAL A 7 35.84 -12.60 18.68
N GLU A 8 36.08 -12.47 19.98
CA GLU A 8 35.74 -13.49 20.97
C GLU A 8 34.23 -13.73 21.07
N ASP A 9 33.85 -14.94 21.42
CA ASP A 9 32.47 -15.30 21.72
C ASP A 9 31.96 -14.56 22.96
N ALA A 10 30.73 -14.09 22.89
CA ALA A 10 30.05 -13.48 24.03
C ALA A 10 29.70 -14.57 25.07
N PRO A 11 29.93 -14.32 26.38
CA PRO A 11 29.50 -15.25 27.41
C PRO A 11 27.97 -15.30 27.51
N ASP A 12 27.42 -16.41 27.98
CA ASP A 12 25.96 -16.63 28.08
C ASP A 12 25.21 -15.50 28.81
N GLY A 13 25.81 -14.96 29.87
CA GLY A 13 25.22 -13.86 30.64
C GLY A 13 25.13 -12.51 29.92
N ALA A 14 25.78 -12.36 28.76
CA ALA A 14 25.69 -11.19 27.89
C ALA A 14 24.65 -11.35 26.76
N LEU A 15 24.04 -12.53 26.65
CA LEU A 15 23.10 -12.87 25.59
C LEU A 15 21.65 -12.88 26.10
N PRO A 16 20.66 -12.61 25.22
CA PRO A 16 19.27 -12.86 25.53
C PRO A 16 19.05 -14.34 25.91
N VAL A 17 18.28 -14.58 26.96
CA VAL A 17 18.02 -15.92 27.50
C VAL A 17 17.51 -16.87 26.41
N LEU A 18 16.68 -16.41 25.50
CA LEU A 18 16.14 -17.21 24.38
C LEU A 18 17.22 -17.72 23.38
N LEU A 19 18.39 -17.07 23.31
CA LEU A 19 19.51 -17.53 22.50
C LEU A 19 20.40 -18.56 23.24
N VAL A 20 20.30 -18.61 24.58
CA VAL A 20 21.04 -19.58 25.42
C VAL A 20 20.15 -20.77 25.74
N GLN A 21 18.94 -20.53 26.19
CA GLN A 21 17.97 -21.53 26.59
C GLN A 21 16.61 -21.26 25.92
N PRO A 22 16.46 -21.60 24.62
CA PRO A 22 15.18 -21.45 23.96
C PRO A 22 14.11 -22.38 24.54
N PRO A 23 12.82 -22.08 24.42
CA PRO A 23 11.71 -22.84 25.03
C PRO A 23 11.70 -24.34 24.70
N TRP A 24 12.20 -24.71 23.55
CA TRP A 24 12.32 -26.13 23.14
C TRP A 24 13.49 -26.90 23.77
N SER A 25 14.34 -26.25 24.56
CA SER A 25 15.39 -26.90 25.34
C SER A 25 14.86 -27.65 26.56
N GLY A 26 13.69 -27.26 27.06
CA GLY A 26 12.97 -27.97 28.11
C GLY A 26 12.17 -29.14 27.55
N GLY A 27 12.37 -30.35 28.07
CA GLY A 27 11.85 -31.60 27.53
C GLY A 27 10.37 -31.59 27.09
N LYS A 28 9.99 -32.56 26.26
CA LYS A 28 8.64 -32.78 25.73
C LYS A 28 7.60 -32.81 26.85
N ARG A 29 6.62 -31.91 26.79
CA ARG A 29 5.38 -32.05 27.55
C ARG A 29 4.37 -32.82 26.70
N GLU A 30 3.88 -33.94 27.18
CA GLU A 30 2.80 -34.66 26.51
C GLU A 30 1.51 -33.79 26.51
N PRO A 31 0.88 -33.60 25.35
CA PRO A 31 -0.35 -32.83 25.28
C PRO A 31 -1.50 -33.58 25.97
N VAL A 32 -2.21 -32.91 26.86
CA VAL A 32 -3.41 -33.46 27.48
C VAL A 32 -4.46 -33.73 26.41
N VAL A 33 -5.01 -34.93 26.38
CA VAL A 33 -6.03 -35.36 25.42
C VAL A 33 -7.31 -35.77 26.16
N LEU A 34 -8.38 -35.00 25.93
CA LEU A 34 -9.70 -35.29 26.50
C LEU A 34 -10.71 -35.59 25.39
N LYS A 35 -11.64 -36.51 25.65
CA LYS A 35 -12.76 -36.84 24.76
C LYS A 35 -13.99 -36.06 25.18
N LEU A 36 -14.02 -34.79 24.87
CA LEU A 36 -15.15 -33.93 25.20
C LEU A 36 -16.23 -33.98 24.11
N LYS A 37 -17.52 -33.93 24.54
CA LYS A 37 -18.64 -33.80 23.60
C LYS A 37 -18.97 -32.32 23.42
N THR A 38 -18.96 -31.83 22.19
CA THR A 38 -19.39 -30.47 21.90
C THR A 38 -20.88 -30.32 22.16
N PRO A 39 -21.36 -29.26 22.82
CA PRO A 39 -22.76 -28.96 22.99
C PRO A 39 -23.48 -28.87 21.63
N ARG A 40 -24.67 -29.45 21.55
CA ARG A 40 -25.58 -29.35 20.41
C ARG A 40 -26.71 -28.42 20.78
N GLU A 41 -26.41 -27.13 20.82
CA GLU A 41 -27.41 -26.10 21.06
C GLU A 41 -28.03 -25.66 19.72
N PRO A 42 -29.29 -25.21 19.71
CA PRO A 42 -29.86 -24.61 18.50
C PRO A 42 -29.09 -23.35 18.13
N THR A 43 -28.98 -23.09 16.83
CA THR A 43 -28.37 -21.85 16.31
C THR A 43 -29.13 -20.65 16.82
N PHE A 44 -28.43 -19.66 17.34
CA PHE A 44 -29.04 -18.37 17.65
C PHE A 44 -28.26 -17.21 17.03
N VAL A 45 -28.91 -16.06 16.94
CA VAL A 45 -28.38 -14.85 16.32
C VAL A 45 -28.11 -13.83 17.41
N ARG A 46 -26.89 -13.26 17.40
CA ARG A 46 -26.49 -12.13 18.25
C ARG A 46 -25.82 -11.09 17.38
N TRP A 47 -26.18 -9.83 17.54
CA TRP A 47 -25.58 -8.71 16.84
C TRP A 47 -24.77 -7.84 17.79
N ALA A 48 -23.61 -7.38 17.33
CA ALA A 48 -22.93 -6.27 17.97
C ALA A 48 -23.72 -4.96 17.71
N PRO A 49 -23.70 -3.98 18.64
CA PRO A 49 -24.42 -2.72 18.47
C PRO A 49 -24.06 -2.02 17.15
N GLY A 50 -25.07 -1.64 16.35
CA GLY A 50 -24.90 -0.95 15.05
C GLY A 50 -24.40 -1.83 13.90
N ARG A 51 -24.01 -3.08 14.15
CA ARG A 51 -23.38 -3.95 13.13
C ARG A 51 -24.36 -4.43 12.07
N ARG A 52 -25.60 -4.64 12.45
CA ARG A 52 -26.67 -5.03 11.53
C ARG A 52 -26.98 -3.90 10.54
N GLU A 53 -27.11 -2.69 11.04
CA GLU A 53 -27.33 -1.49 10.25
C GLU A 53 -26.18 -1.24 9.30
N GLU A 54 -24.93 -1.36 9.76
CA GLU A 54 -23.75 -1.28 8.93
C GLU A 54 -23.82 -2.27 7.75
N TRP A 55 -24.25 -3.51 7.99
CA TRP A 55 -24.33 -4.51 6.93
C TRP A 55 -25.48 -4.27 5.96
N LEU A 56 -26.57 -3.66 6.40
CA LEU A 56 -27.67 -3.25 5.53
C LEU A 56 -27.28 -2.08 4.62
N GLU A 57 -26.40 -1.20 5.09
CA GLU A 57 -25.90 -0.02 4.35
C GLU A 57 -24.66 -0.35 3.49
N ALA A 58 -23.99 -1.47 3.77
CA ALA A 58 -22.73 -1.82 3.11
C ALA A 58 -22.90 -1.97 1.59
N PRO A 59 -22.00 -1.38 0.79
CA PRO A 59 -22.07 -1.46 -0.67
C PRO A 59 -21.78 -2.90 -1.15
N TYR A 60 -22.72 -3.49 -1.84
CA TYR A 60 -22.54 -4.72 -2.63
C TYR A 60 -22.65 -4.41 -4.13
N LYS A 61 -22.20 -5.32 -4.99
CA LYS A 61 -22.06 -5.09 -6.44
C LYS A 61 -23.28 -4.44 -7.12
N TYR A 62 -24.49 -4.71 -6.62
CA TYR A 62 -25.74 -4.17 -7.16
C TYR A 62 -26.54 -3.32 -6.15
N ALA A 63 -25.87 -2.83 -5.09
CA ALA A 63 -26.51 -2.03 -4.04
C ALA A 63 -27.15 -0.74 -4.58
N GLN A 64 -26.59 -0.17 -5.63
CA GLN A 64 -27.03 1.07 -6.27
C GLN A 64 -28.06 0.85 -7.38
N GLU A 65 -28.19 -0.38 -7.88
CA GLU A 65 -29.18 -0.75 -8.87
C GLU A 65 -30.49 -1.08 -8.14
N ARG A 66 -31.30 -0.06 -7.90
CA ARG A 66 -32.68 -0.31 -7.42
C ARG A 66 -33.45 -1.01 -8.53
N MET A 67 -34.21 -2.02 -8.10
CA MET A 67 -35.22 -2.58 -8.98
C MET A 67 -36.23 -1.48 -9.33
N PRO A 68 -36.82 -1.46 -10.55
CA PRO A 68 -37.84 -0.51 -10.91
C PRO A 68 -38.97 -0.44 -9.86
N GLU A 69 -39.51 0.76 -9.63
CA GLU A 69 -40.57 0.96 -8.62
C GLU A 69 -41.84 0.17 -8.95
N ASP A 70 -42.05 -0.11 -10.22
CA ASP A 70 -43.16 -0.92 -10.76
C ASP A 70 -42.86 -2.42 -10.84
N THR A 71 -41.78 -2.91 -10.19
CA THR A 71 -41.43 -4.32 -10.21
C THR A 71 -42.55 -5.19 -9.62
N ASP A 72 -43.10 -6.09 -10.41
CA ASP A 72 -44.01 -7.11 -9.96
C ASP A 72 -43.22 -8.21 -9.21
N TRP A 73 -43.19 -8.11 -7.88
CA TRP A 73 -42.43 -9.03 -7.03
C TRP A 73 -43.02 -10.44 -7.04
N ASP A 74 -44.35 -10.59 -7.22
CA ASP A 74 -45.00 -11.90 -7.26
C ASP A 74 -44.68 -12.61 -8.59
N GLU A 75 -44.68 -11.90 -9.72
CA GLU A 75 -44.26 -12.44 -10.99
C GLU A 75 -42.79 -12.87 -10.96
N LEU A 76 -41.92 -12.01 -10.40
CA LEU A 76 -40.48 -12.30 -10.29
C LEU A 76 -40.25 -13.51 -9.36
N ALA A 77 -40.93 -13.59 -8.22
CA ALA A 77 -40.84 -14.74 -7.33
C ALA A 77 -41.34 -16.03 -8.00
N ALA A 78 -42.45 -15.98 -8.75
CA ALA A 78 -42.97 -17.11 -9.52
C ALA A 78 -41.99 -17.58 -10.60
N PHE A 79 -41.30 -16.64 -11.28
CA PHE A 79 -40.25 -16.95 -12.24
C PHE A 79 -39.08 -17.76 -11.63
N PHE A 80 -38.68 -17.40 -10.39
CA PHE A 80 -37.69 -18.19 -9.65
C PHE A 80 -38.29 -19.52 -9.16
N ALA A 81 -39.45 -19.50 -8.53
CA ALA A 81 -40.08 -20.70 -8.01
C ALA A 81 -40.35 -21.78 -9.11
N GLY A 82 -40.70 -21.34 -10.29
CA GLY A 82 -40.86 -22.22 -11.48
C GLY A 82 -39.56 -22.76 -12.06
N GLY A 83 -38.40 -22.32 -11.56
CA GLY A 83 -37.10 -22.77 -12.07
C GLY A 83 -36.64 -22.14 -13.37
N GLN A 84 -37.43 -21.26 -13.96
CA GLN A 84 -37.13 -20.62 -15.26
C GLN A 84 -35.88 -19.72 -15.17
N ALA A 85 -35.61 -19.13 -14.00
CA ALA A 85 -34.43 -18.32 -13.77
C ALA A 85 -33.11 -19.10 -13.93
N LEU A 86 -33.09 -20.42 -13.72
CA LEU A 86 -31.92 -21.27 -13.97
C LEU A 86 -31.47 -21.27 -15.42
N GLN A 87 -32.39 -21.01 -16.37
CA GLN A 87 -32.04 -20.89 -17.79
C GLN A 87 -31.19 -19.63 -18.08
N LEU A 88 -31.28 -18.60 -17.23
CA LEU A 88 -30.42 -17.42 -17.27
C LEU A 88 -29.04 -17.69 -16.68
N TRP A 89 -28.91 -18.72 -15.81
CA TRP A 89 -27.64 -19.07 -15.21
C TRP A 89 -26.77 -19.84 -16.19
N LYS A 90 -26.00 -19.09 -16.99
CA LYS A 90 -25.02 -19.63 -17.92
C LYS A 90 -23.64 -19.11 -17.56
N PRO A 91 -22.80 -19.90 -16.88
CA PRO A 91 -21.50 -19.42 -16.33
C PRO A 91 -20.57 -18.81 -17.36
N ARG A 92 -20.68 -19.19 -18.64
CA ARG A 92 -19.85 -18.72 -19.75
C ARG A 92 -20.45 -17.54 -20.53
N GLU A 93 -21.72 -17.23 -20.34
CA GLU A 93 -22.42 -16.11 -20.99
C GLU A 93 -22.58 -14.95 -19.99
N TRP A 94 -21.68 -13.98 -20.03
CA TRP A 94 -21.62 -12.89 -19.04
C TRP A 94 -22.93 -12.06 -18.93
N GLN A 95 -23.58 -11.77 -20.05
CA GLN A 95 -24.83 -10.98 -20.04
C GLN A 95 -25.98 -11.71 -19.34
N SER A 96 -26.18 -12.97 -19.64
CA SER A 96 -27.22 -13.82 -19.03
C SER A 96 -26.93 -14.00 -17.53
N ARG A 97 -25.67 -14.23 -17.17
CA ARG A 97 -25.21 -14.32 -15.81
C ARG A 97 -25.47 -13.02 -15.02
N SER A 98 -25.09 -11.85 -15.54
CA SER A 98 -25.30 -10.57 -14.88
C SER A 98 -26.78 -10.23 -14.70
N ARG A 99 -27.65 -10.63 -15.64
CA ARG A 99 -29.09 -10.49 -15.50
C ARG A 99 -29.63 -11.37 -14.35
N PHE A 100 -29.22 -12.63 -14.31
CA PHE A 100 -29.59 -13.53 -13.21
C PHE A 100 -29.15 -12.98 -11.86
N GLU A 101 -27.89 -12.59 -11.72
CA GLU A 101 -27.30 -12.01 -10.51
C GLU A 101 -28.12 -10.82 -10.00
N ARG A 102 -28.46 -9.88 -10.88
CA ARG A 102 -29.24 -8.69 -10.54
C ARG A 102 -30.64 -9.04 -10.04
N LEU A 103 -31.36 -9.88 -10.77
CA LEU A 103 -32.70 -10.27 -10.39
C LEU A 103 -32.72 -11.04 -9.06
N TYR A 104 -31.76 -11.95 -8.85
CA TYR A 104 -31.65 -12.71 -7.61
C TYR A 104 -31.35 -11.81 -6.42
N ILE A 105 -30.32 -10.96 -6.52
CA ILE A 105 -29.97 -10.02 -5.44
C ILE A 105 -31.09 -9.01 -5.22
N GLY A 106 -31.73 -8.51 -6.27
CA GLY A 106 -32.87 -7.62 -6.18
C GLY A 106 -34.01 -8.25 -5.37
N LEU A 107 -34.37 -9.49 -5.68
CA LEU A 107 -35.39 -10.22 -4.92
C LEU A 107 -34.97 -10.43 -3.47
N VAL A 108 -33.75 -10.89 -3.20
CA VAL A 108 -33.26 -11.11 -1.83
C VAL A 108 -33.20 -9.81 -1.04
N MET A 109 -32.76 -8.72 -1.63
CA MET A 109 -32.45 -7.49 -0.88
C MET A 109 -33.59 -6.47 -0.89
N GLN A 110 -34.54 -6.48 -1.83
CA GLN A 110 -35.51 -5.42 -2.01
C GLN A 110 -36.97 -5.91 -1.98
N ALA A 111 -37.25 -7.16 -2.33
CA ALA A 111 -38.62 -7.71 -2.34
C ALA A 111 -39.22 -7.82 -0.92
N PRO A 112 -40.55 -7.99 -0.81
CA PRO A 112 -41.19 -8.37 0.46
C PRO A 112 -40.50 -9.57 1.09
N ARG A 113 -40.33 -9.51 2.41
CA ARG A 113 -39.51 -10.47 3.17
C ARG A 113 -39.90 -11.94 2.93
N GLU A 114 -41.20 -12.22 2.89
CA GLU A 114 -41.72 -13.59 2.69
C GLU A 114 -41.31 -14.20 1.35
N LEU A 115 -41.30 -13.40 0.29
CA LEU A 115 -40.89 -13.84 -1.05
C LEU A 115 -39.38 -14.11 -1.10
N ALA A 116 -38.59 -13.21 -0.52
CA ALA A 116 -37.15 -13.36 -0.43
C ALA A 116 -36.74 -14.61 0.38
N GLU A 117 -37.41 -14.87 1.50
CA GLU A 117 -37.10 -16.04 2.33
C GLU A 117 -37.48 -17.36 1.67
N LYS A 118 -38.53 -17.40 0.85
CA LYS A 118 -38.83 -18.57 0.01
C LYS A 118 -37.70 -18.84 -1.01
N LEU A 119 -37.15 -17.81 -1.60
CA LEU A 119 -36.03 -17.96 -2.53
C LEU A 119 -34.75 -18.39 -1.80
N LEU A 120 -34.46 -17.84 -0.63
CA LEU A 120 -33.33 -18.25 0.18
C LEU A 120 -33.38 -19.71 0.62
N ALA A 121 -34.57 -20.26 0.80
CA ALA A 121 -34.79 -21.68 1.12
C ALA A 121 -34.67 -22.60 -0.10
N ASP A 122 -34.66 -22.09 -1.30
CA ASP A 122 -34.60 -22.89 -2.53
C ASP A 122 -33.16 -23.31 -2.89
N GLU A 123 -32.78 -24.52 -2.52
CA GLU A 123 -31.43 -25.07 -2.71
C GLU A 123 -30.97 -25.09 -4.17
N ARG A 124 -31.89 -25.07 -5.13
CA ARG A 124 -31.54 -25.06 -6.58
C ARG A 124 -30.67 -23.86 -6.95
N TYR A 125 -30.78 -22.75 -6.23
CA TYR A 125 -30.07 -21.50 -6.50
C TYR A 125 -28.82 -21.30 -5.65
N TRP A 126 -28.56 -22.12 -4.64
CA TRP A 126 -27.44 -21.92 -3.70
C TRP A 126 -26.08 -21.97 -4.40
N ASP A 127 -25.91 -22.87 -5.36
CA ASP A 127 -24.68 -22.97 -6.13
C ASP A 127 -24.46 -21.76 -7.03
N ALA A 128 -25.52 -21.31 -7.70
CA ALA A 128 -25.46 -20.11 -8.51
C ALA A 128 -25.12 -18.88 -7.67
N PHE A 129 -25.78 -18.71 -6.53
CA PHE A 129 -25.46 -17.61 -5.60
C PHE A 129 -24.01 -17.69 -5.10
N ALA A 130 -23.52 -18.88 -4.75
CA ALA A 130 -22.13 -19.08 -4.35
C ALA A 130 -21.15 -18.67 -5.44
N ASP A 131 -21.47 -18.77 -6.72
CA ASP A 131 -20.56 -18.42 -7.81
C ASP A 131 -20.43 -16.91 -8.08
N PHE A 132 -21.41 -16.09 -7.71
CA PHE A 132 -21.37 -14.64 -7.94
C PHE A 132 -21.39 -13.78 -6.68
N SER A 133 -21.83 -14.31 -5.55
CA SER A 133 -21.91 -13.54 -4.31
C SER A 133 -20.53 -13.04 -3.86
N ASN A 134 -20.53 -11.96 -3.14
CA ASN A 134 -19.38 -11.41 -2.44
C ASN A 134 -19.73 -11.17 -0.97
N VAL A 135 -18.74 -10.81 -0.18
CA VAL A 135 -18.91 -10.57 1.26
C VAL A 135 -20.04 -9.57 1.57
N GLY A 136 -20.21 -8.53 0.75
CA GLY A 136 -21.28 -7.55 0.95
C GLY A 136 -22.67 -8.12 0.70
N ALA A 137 -22.86 -8.94 -0.35
CA ALA A 137 -24.14 -9.58 -0.64
C ALA A 137 -24.50 -10.62 0.43
N ASP A 138 -23.53 -11.42 0.89
CA ASP A 138 -23.71 -12.40 1.96
C ASP A 138 -24.14 -11.72 3.28
N ARG A 139 -23.41 -10.66 3.66
CA ARG A 139 -23.72 -9.85 4.85
C ARG A 139 -25.10 -9.18 4.76
N GLY A 140 -25.43 -8.60 3.62
CA GLY A 140 -26.73 -7.98 3.40
C GLY A 140 -27.88 -8.98 3.53
N ALA A 141 -27.76 -10.17 2.95
CA ALA A 141 -28.74 -11.23 3.08
C ALA A 141 -28.91 -11.67 4.55
N VAL A 142 -27.81 -11.84 5.29
CA VAL A 142 -27.83 -12.17 6.72
C VAL A 142 -28.45 -11.05 7.54
N ALA A 143 -28.07 -9.80 7.32
CA ALA A 143 -28.59 -8.66 8.07
C ALA A 143 -30.10 -8.48 7.87
N ARG A 144 -30.61 -8.79 6.67
CA ARG A 144 -32.03 -8.67 6.36
C ARG A 144 -32.87 -9.85 6.83
N HIS A 145 -32.39 -11.08 6.66
CA HIS A 145 -33.17 -12.29 6.79
C HIS A 145 -32.73 -13.20 7.95
N GLU A 146 -31.61 -12.93 8.57
CA GLU A 146 -31.08 -13.64 9.74
C GLU A 146 -31.11 -15.18 9.56
N MET A 147 -31.88 -15.89 10.36
CA MET A 147 -31.98 -17.37 10.32
C MET A 147 -32.42 -17.93 8.97
N ALA A 148 -33.19 -17.19 8.18
CA ALA A 148 -33.59 -17.66 6.85
C ALA A 148 -32.40 -17.66 5.86
N ALA A 149 -31.39 -16.79 6.05
CA ALA A 149 -30.16 -16.78 5.25
C ALA A 149 -29.11 -17.80 5.72
N TYR A 150 -29.21 -18.30 6.94
CA TYR A 150 -28.23 -19.20 7.55
C TYR A 150 -27.91 -20.45 6.71
N PRO A 151 -28.89 -21.24 6.20
CA PRO A 151 -28.60 -22.44 5.43
C PRO A 151 -27.79 -22.14 4.14
N LEU A 152 -28.13 -21.05 3.46
CA LEU A 152 -27.42 -20.59 2.26
C LEU A 152 -25.97 -20.23 2.56
N VAL A 153 -25.70 -19.45 3.62
CA VAL A 153 -24.34 -19.04 3.99
C VAL A 153 -23.50 -20.24 4.43
N MET A 154 -24.10 -21.18 5.15
CA MET A 154 -23.46 -22.44 5.53
C MET A 154 -23.15 -23.35 4.32
N HIS A 155 -23.99 -23.34 3.30
CA HIS A 155 -23.68 -24.02 2.03
C HIS A 155 -22.49 -23.37 1.33
N GLN A 156 -22.46 -22.06 1.27
CA GLN A 156 -21.36 -21.31 0.67
C GLN A 156 -20.01 -21.51 1.37
N LEU A 157 -20.01 -21.63 2.70
CA LEU A 157 -18.81 -21.88 3.48
C LEU A 157 -18.07 -23.16 3.03
N LYS A 158 -18.76 -24.15 2.50
CA LYS A 158 -18.16 -25.36 1.94
C LYS A 158 -17.39 -25.09 0.65
N LYS A 159 -17.78 -24.06 -0.09
CA LYS A 159 -17.20 -23.72 -1.42
C LYS A 159 -16.21 -22.56 -1.36
N ARG A 160 -16.38 -21.63 -0.43
CA ARG A 160 -15.63 -20.36 -0.37
C ARG A 160 -15.22 -19.98 1.05
N LYS A 161 -13.93 -19.74 1.23
CA LYS A 161 -13.37 -19.34 2.52
C LYS A 161 -13.90 -18.00 3.05
N TRP A 162 -14.22 -17.05 2.19
CA TRP A 162 -14.66 -15.72 2.62
C TRP A 162 -16.11 -15.64 3.12
N SER A 163 -16.92 -16.67 2.90
CA SER A 163 -18.27 -16.70 3.47
C SER A 163 -18.26 -16.71 5.01
N VAL A 164 -17.12 -17.01 5.63
CA VAL A 164 -16.91 -16.88 7.07
C VAL A 164 -17.24 -15.47 7.61
N TYR A 165 -17.03 -14.42 6.77
CA TYR A 165 -17.33 -13.04 7.15
C TYR A 165 -18.82 -12.73 7.35
N ALA A 166 -19.73 -13.57 6.84
CA ALA A 166 -21.17 -13.44 7.02
C ALA A 166 -21.70 -14.26 8.20
N LEU A 167 -20.84 -15.06 8.85
CA LEU A 167 -21.22 -15.92 9.97
C LEU A 167 -21.08 -15.25 11.33
N GLU A 168 -20.55 -14.04 11.39
CA GLU A 168 -20.30 -13.31 12.65
C GLU A 168 -21.48 -13.32 13.62
N PRO A 169 -22.77 -13.11 13.19
CA PRO A 169 -23.88 -13.07 14.13
C PRO A 169 -24.35 -14.44 14.65
N PHE A 170 -23.98 -15.53 13.99
CA PHE A 170 -24.49 -16.87 14.30
C PHE A 170 -23.60 -17.61 15.30
N LEU A 171 -24.22 -18.32 16.24
CA LEU A 171 -23.52 -19.20 17.18
C LEU A 171 -24.14 -20.57 17.18
N ASP A 172 -23.38 -21.56 16.76
CA ASP A 172 -23.59 -22.98 16.92
C ASP A 172 -22.31 -23.78 16.65
N HIS A 173 -22.41 -25.11 16.81
CA HIS A 173 -21.28 -26.00 16.57
C HIS A 173 -20.77 -25.96 15.11
N ALA A 174 -21.65 -25.86 14.11
CA ALA A 174 -21.24 -25.87 12.70
C ALA A 174 -20.52 -24.58 12.33
N VAL A 175 -20.99 -23.45 12.86
CA VAL A 175 -20.29 -22.15 12.72
C VAL A 175 -18.94 -22.19 13.41
N ALA A 176 -18.84 -22.69 14.65
CA ALA A 176 -17.57 -22.84 15.34
C ALA A 176 -16.56 -23.67 14.54
N GLN A 177 -17.00 -24.77 13.91
CA GLN A 177 -16.16 -25.57 13.00
C GLN A 177 -15.70 -24.77 11.78
N GLY A 178 -16.56 -23.95 11.21
CA GLY A 178 -16.24 -23.05 10.10
C GLY A 178 -15.20 -22.00 10.50
N MET A 179 -15.36 -21.40 11.69
CA MET A 179 -14.42 -20.39 12.22
C MET A 179 -13.02 -20.97 12.49
N ILE A 180 -12.94 -22.21 12.98
CA ILE A 180 -11.66 -22.87 13.27
C ILE A 180 -10.98 -23.39 12.01
N LYS A 181 -11.73 -23.81 10.98
CA LYS A 181 -11.21 -24.54 9.80
C LYS A 181 -10.02 -23.91 9.13
N ASP A 182 -10.05 -22.58 8.95
CA ASP A 182 -9.02 -21.80 8.27
C ASP A 182 -8.35 -20.80 9.21
N PHE A 183 -8.49 -20.99 10.54
CA PHE A 183 -7.89 -20.08 11.52
C PHE A 183 -6.37 -20.09 11.38
N GLY A 184 -5.81 -18.93 11.11
CA GLY A 184 -4.38 -18.75 11.01
C GLY A 184 -3.73 -19.06 9.67
N ASP A 185 -4.44 -19.67 8.71
CA ASP A 185 -3.84 -20.07 7.42
C ASP A 185 -3.31 -18.87 6.61
N ASP A 186 -4.03 -17.75 6.57
CA ASP A 186 -3.67 -16.58 5.79
C ASP A 186 -3.20 -15.38 6.64
N GLY A 187 -3.09 -15.53 7.96
CA GLY A 187 -2.79 -14.44 8.90
C GLY A 187 -3.86 -13.34 8.92
N ARG A 188 -5.05 -13.61 8.38
CA ARG A 188 -6.24 -12.75 8.42
C ARG A 188 -7.33 -13.48 9.16
N ASN A 189 -7.52 -13.13 10.44
CA ASN A 189 -8.50 -13.75 11.30
C ASN A 189 -9.61 -12.76 11.71
N ASP A 190 -9.77 -11.65 10.97
CA ASP A 190 -10.66 -10.54 11.36
C ASP A 190 -12.10 -11.01 11.62
N ALA A 191 -12.63 -11.91 10.78
CA ALA A 191 -13.97 -12.46 10.94
C ALA A 191 -14.07 -13.37 12.17
N GLN A 192 -13.07 -14.22 12.37
CA GLN A 192 -12.99 -15.14 13.50
C GLN A 192 -12.81 -14.39 14.83
N GLU A 193 -11.95 -13.37 14.82
CA GLU A 193 -11.70 -12.51 15.97
C GLU A 193 -12.95 -11.71 16.35
N ALA A 194 -13.69 -11.15 15.38
CA ALA A 194 -14.97 -10.49 15.60
C ALA A 194 -16.00 -11.46 16.19
N TRP A 195 -16.04 -12.70 15.69
CA TRP A 195 -16.95 -13.73 16.19
C TRP A 195 -16.65 -14.11 17.65
N TYR A 196 -15.35 -14.31 18.00
CA TYR A 196 -14.97 -14.59 19.39
C TYR A 196 -15.24 -13.39 20.31
N ALA A 197 -15.01 -12.17 19.85
CA ALA A 197 -15.31 -10.95 20.61
C ALA A 197 -16.81 -10.80 20.90
N LEU A 198 -17.67 -11.16 19.93
CA LEU A 198 -19.12 -11.06 20.05
C LEU A 198 -19.70 -12.14 20.98
N HIS A 199 -19.23 -13.38 20.83
CA HIS A 199 -19.83 -14.53 21.50
C HIS A 199 -19.09 -14.98 22.78
N GLY A 200 -17.88 -14.48 23.02
CA GLY A 200 -17.12 -14.67 24.28
C GLY A 200 -16.98 -16.12 24.71
N ALA A 201 -17.32 -16.39 25.96
CA ALA A 201 -17.20 -17.72 26.58
C ALA A 201 -18.01 -18.82 25.84
N ASP A 202 -19.14 -18.47 25.22
CA ASP A 202 -19.96 -19.43 24.46
C ASP A 202 -19.19 -19.93 23.20
N ALA A 203 -18.50 -19.04 22.47
CA ALA A 203 -17.67 -19.41 21.34
C ALA A 203 -16.46 -20.27 21.77
N VAL A 204 -15.82 -19.89 22.89
CA VAL A 204 -14.71 -20.63 23.48
C VAL A 204 -15.18 -22.03 23.88
N ARG A 205 -16.32 -22.16 24.54
CA ARG A 205 -16.90 -23.44 24.90
C ARG A 205 -17.08 -24.40 23.74
N LEU A 206 -17.51 -23.89 22.56
CA LEU A 206 -17.64 -24.68 21.33
C LEU A 206 -16.29 -25.08 20.73
N THR A 207 -15.21 -24.35 21.05
CA THR A 207 -13.85 -24.57 20.52
C THR A 207 -13.00 -25.54 21.36
N ILE A 208 -13.17 -25.56 22.68
CA ILE A 208 -12.40 -26.39 23.63
C ILE A 208 -12.33 -27.87 23.25
N PRO A 209 -13.42 -28.57 22.84
CA PRO A 209 -13.34 -29.99 22.47
C PRO A 209 -12.34 -30.27 21.34
N ASP A 210 -12.19 -29.33 20.40
CA ASP A 210 -11.22 -29.47 19.31
C ASP A 210 -9.79 -29.13 19.74
N ALA A 211 -9.60 -28.22 20.70
CA ALA A 211 -8.30 -27.88 21.26
C ALA A 211 -7.74 -28.97 22.17
N LEU A 212 -8.58 -29.80 22.79
CA LEU A 212 -8.18 -30.87 23.69
C LEU A 212 -8.24 -32.28 23.05
N ARG A 213 -8.49 -32.35 21.74
CA ARG A 213 -8.49 -33.62 21.01
C ARG A 213 -7.05 -34.15 20.76
N LYS A 214 -6.93 -35.34 20.16
CA LYS A 214 -5.63 -35.89 19.73
C LYS A 214 -4.88 -34.88 18.85
N PRO A 215 -3.53 -34.85 18.92
CA PRO A 215 -2.70 -34.00 18.08
C PRO A 215 -3.03 -34.10 16.59
N GLY A 216 -2.94 -32.96 15.90
CA GLY A 216 -3.19 -32.83 14.47
C GLY A 216 -3.71 -31.45 14.09
N PRO A 217 -3.84 -31.15 12.77
CA PRO A 217 -4.10 -29.79 12.26
C PRO A 217 -5.36 -29.13 12.84
N LYS A 218 -6.40 -29.90 13.13
CA LYS A 218 -7.64 -29.37 13.71
C LYS A 218 -7.44 -28.89 15.16
N ARG A 219 -6.65 -29.64 15.96
CA ARG A 219 -6.24 -29.23 17.31
C ARG A 219 -5.41 -27.97 17.27
N GLU A 220 -4.40 -27.93 16.41
CA GLU A 220 -3.47 -26.80 16.29
C GLU A 220 -4.21 -25.49 15.98
N ARG A 221 -5.19 -25.54 15.07
CA ARG A 221 -6.02 -24.38 14.74
C ARG A 221 -6.95 -23.96 15.89
N ALA A 222 -7.54 -24.91 16.58
CA ALA A 222 -8.37 -24.62 17.74
C ALA A 222 -7.54 -24.02 18.89
N GLU A 223 -6.36 -24.56 19.16
CA GLU A 223 -5.43 -23.98 20.13
C GLU A 223 -4.97 -22.57 19.72
N ALA A 224 -4.71 -22.34 18.41
CA ALA A 224 -4.36 -21.03 17.91
C ALA A 224 -5.51 -20.01 18.10
N ALA A 225 -6.76 -20.44 17.88
CA ALA A 225 -7.92 -19.62 18.13
C ALA A 225 -8.07 -19.28 19.62
N LEU A 226 -7.92 -20.27 20.51
CA LEU A 226 -7.98 -20.04 21.97
C LEU A 226 -6.83 -19.13 22.45
N ARG A 227 -5.62 -19.26 21.88
CA ARG A 227 -4.51 -18.34 22.20
C ARG A 227 -4.86 -16.90 21.81
N SER A 228 -5.40 -16.68 20.61
CA SER A 228 -5.83 -15.35 20.18
C SER A 228 -6.89 -14.75 21.11
N VAL A 229 -7.81 -15.57 21.60
CA VAL A 229 -8.80 -15.14 22.59
C VAL A 229 -8.13 -14.80 23.92
N ALA A 230 -7.22 -15.64 24.42
CA ALA A 230 -6.50 -15.39 25.68
C ALA A 230 -5.67 -14.10 25.63
N GLU A 231 -5.01 -13.85 24.49
CA GLU A 231 -4.20 -12.63 24.26
C GLU A 231 -5.04 -11.34 24.33
N ARG A 232 -6.27 -11.38 23.79
CA ARG A 232 -7.14 -10.20 23.69
C ARG A 232 -8.08 -9.99 24.86
N HIS A 233 -8.59 -11.07 25.42
CA HIS A 233 -9.68 -11.07 26.41
C HIS A 233 -9.26 -11.64 27.77
N GLY A 234 -8.00 -12.07 27.89
CA GLY A 234 -7.50 -12.71 29.11
C GLY A 234 -7.72 -14.23 29.12
N HIS A 235 -6.89 -14.91 29.91
CA HIS A 235 -6.95 -16.39 30.05
C HIS A 235 -8.18 -16.85 30.82
N ASP A 236 -8.73 -16.00 31.68
CA ASP A 236 -9.88 -16.32 32.52
C ASP A 236 -11.12 -16.72 31.72
N VAL A 237 -11.33 -16.13 30.54
CA VAL A 237 -12.43 -16.49 29.64
C VAL A 237 -12.35 -17.95 29.19
N LEU A 238 -11.13 -18.46 28.98
CA LEU A 238 -10.90 -19.85 28.59
C LEU A 238 -11.20 -20.79 29.76
N VAL A 239 -10.76 -20.42 30.96
CA VAL A 239 -10.98 -21.19 32.20
C VAL A 239 -12.47 -21.26 32.56
N GLU A 240 -13.17 -20.12 32.47
CA GLU A 240 -14.62 -20.04 32.67
C GLU A 240 -15.38 -21.00 31.72
N ALA A 241 -15.06 -20.89 30.42
CA ALA A 241 -15.71 -21.75 29.40
C ALA A 241 -15.36 -23.24 29.60
N ALA A 242 -14.15 -23.57 30.07
CA ALA A 242 -13.73 -24.93 30.36
C ALA A 242 -14.50 -25.55 31.56
N GLY A 243 -14.94 -24.72 32.50
CA GLY A 243 -15.76 -25.15 33.65
C GLY A 243 -17.04 -25.92 33.25
N TYR A 244 -17.58 -25.66 32.07
CA TYR A 244 -18.67 -26.43 31.49
C TYR A 244 -18.37 -27.94 31.35
N TYR A 245 -17.11 -28.29 31.13
CA TYR A 245 -16.64 -29.66 30.87
C TYR A 245 -16.06 -30.33 32.12
N GLY A 246 -15.97 -29.62 33.24
CA GLY A 246 -15.46 -30.12 34.51
C GLY A 246 -13.96 -29.84 34.74
N ASP A 247 -13.48 -30.24 35.93
CA ASP A 247 -12.17 -29.88 36.47
C ASP A 247 -11.00 -30.34 35.60
N GLU A 248 -11.08 -31.51 34.96
CA GLU A 248 -10.03 -32.00 34.04
C GLU A 248 -9.86 -31.09 32.85
N ALA A 249 -10.96 -30.55 32.30
CA ALA A 249 -10.92 -29.61 31.19
C ALA A 249 -10.36 -28.25 31.64
N VAL A 250 -10.72 -27.81 32.83
CA VAL A 250 -10.17 -26.59 33.45
C VAL A 250 -8.64 -26.70 33.59
N GLN A 251 -8.14 -27.80 34.14
CA GLN A 251 -6.70 -28.03 34.28
C GLN A 251 -6.01 -28.11 32.93
N ALA A 252 -6.60 -28.80 31.95
CA ALA A 252 -6.06 -28.93 30.60
C ALA A 252 -5.98 -27.57 29.90
N VAL A 253 -7.03 -26.75 30.00
CA VAL A 253 -7.08 -25.41 29.40
C VAL A 253 -6.14 -24.44 30.11
N SER A 254 -6.04 -24.51 31.46
CA SER A 254 -5.06 -23.73 32.21
C SER A 254 -3.61 -24.05 31.83
N GLY A 255 -3.37 -25.28 31.37
CA GLY A 255 -2.07 -25.72 30.86
C GLY A 255 -1.84 -25.46 29.37
N LEU A 256 -2.81 -24.86 28.66
CA LEU A 256 -2.61 -24.49 27.24
C LEU A 256 -1.49 -23.45 27.11
N ARG A 257 -0.61 -23.68 26.14
CA ARG A 257 0.47 -22.74 25.82
C ARG A 257 -0.13 -21.46 25.23
N THR A 258 -0.33 -20.45 26.05
CA THR A 258 -0.81 -19.13 25.64
C THR A 258 0.33 -18.15 25.38
N ASP A 259 1.54 -18.43 25.91
CA ASP A 259 2.74 -17.63 25.62
C ASP A 259 3.12 -17.82 24.13
N PRO A 260 3.19 -16.74 23.33
CA PRO A 260 3.64 -16.80 21.94
C PRO A 260 5.03 -17.44 21.76
N LEU A 261 5.89 -17.41 22.80
CA LEU A 261 7.20 -18.05 22.80
C LEU A 261 7.13 -19.59 22.82
N ASP A 262 6.07 -20.15 23.35
CA ASP A 262 5.83 -21.58 23.38
C ASP A 262 5.17 -22.13 22.10
N VAL A 263 4.90 -21.26 21.11
CA VAL A 263 4.26 -21.63 19.84
C VAL A 263 5.34 -21.95 18.79
N TYR A 264 5.72 -23.22 18.71
CA TYR A 264 6.65 -23.73 17.72
C TYR A 264 6.28 -25.17 17.32
N PRO A 265 6.70 -25.66 16.12
CA PRO A 265 6.44 -27.02 15.66
C PRO A 265 7.09 -28.08 16.59
N ASP A 266 6.39 -29.16 16.85
CA ASP A 266 6.94 -30.32 17.54
C ASP A 266 6.69 -31.60 16.70
N PRO A 267 7.72 -32.27 16.16
CA PRO A 267 9.15 -31.97 16.31
C PRO A 267 9.58 -30.69 15.57
N LEU A 268 10.64 -30.04 16.09
CA LEU A 268 11.25 -28.93 15.38
C LEU A 268 11.81 -29.39 14.02
N PRO A 269 11.62 -28.62 12.94
CA PRO A 269 12.25 -28.90 11.68
C PRO A 269 13.77 -28.78 11.80
N GLY A 270 14.50 -29.60 11.05
CA GLY A 270 15.93 -29.38 10.84
C GLY A 270 16.18 -28.04 10.13
N LEU A 271 17.39 -27.50 10.28
CA LEU A 271 17.76 -26.30 9.52
C LEU A 271 17.70 -26.61 8.00
N PRO A 272 17.17 -25.69 7.18
CA PRO A 272 17.16 -25.85 5.74
C PRO A 272 18.55 -26.03 5.15
N GLU A 273 18.62 -26.69 3.97
CA GLU A 273 19.87 -26.85 3.24
C GLU A 273 20.53 -25.50 2.97
N GLY A 274 21.82 -25.38 3.26
CA GLY A 274 22.58 -24.16 3.13
C GLY A 274 22.60 -23.24 4.38
N TRP A 275 21.76 -23.49 5.38
CA TRP A 275 21.73 -22.71 6.63
C TRP A 275 22.74 -23.23 7.65
N ASP A 276 24.02 -23.17 7.28
CA ASP A 276 25.13 -23.64 8.11
C ASP A 276 25.71 -22.46 8.91
N PRO A 277 25.58 -22.45 10.25
CA PRO A 277 26.05 -21.35 11.08
C PRO A 277 27.57 -21.14 11.00
N GLU A 278 28.37 -22.19 10.63
CA GLU A 278 29.82 -22.08 10.48
C GLU A 278 30.23 -21.36 9.18
N LYS A 279 29.36 -21.33 8.16
CA LYS A 279 29.62 -20.73 6.85
C LYS A 279 29.01 -19.31 6.71
N LEU A 280 28.18 -18.91 7.66
CA LEU A 280 27.57 -17.60 7.67
C LEU A 280 28.45 -16.57 8.39
N PRO A 281 28.38 -15.28 8.03
CA PRO A 281 29.07 -14.23 8.74
C PRO A 281 28.72 -14.22 10.23
N ARG A 282 29.69 -13.93 11.07
CA ARG A 282 29.48 -13.84 12.52
C ARG A 282 28.63 -12.60 12.85
N ILE A 283 27.61 -12.79 13.67
CA ILE A 283 26.78 -11.70 14.19
C ILE A 283 27.48 -11.09 15.39
N LEU A 284 27.70 -9.79 15.36
CA LEU A 284 28.35 -9.07 16.45
C LEU A 284 27.33 -8.53 17.46
N LEU A 285 27.73 -8.32 18.69
CA LEU A 285 26.98 -7.52 19.66
C LEU A 285 27.18 -6.02 19.36
N ARG A 286 26.24 -5.16 19.76
CA ARG A 286 26.23 -3.71 19.42
C ARG A 286 27.56 -2.98 19.66
N ARG A 287 28.36 -3.40 20.64
CA ARG A 287 29.67 -2.79 20.88
C ARG A 287 30.79 -3.34 19.99
N ARG A 288 30.49 -4.29 19.12
CA ARG A 288 31.38 -4.93 18.14
C ARG A 288 32.65 -5.56 18.73
N ARG A 289 32.67 -5.80 20.04
CA ARG A 289 33.82 -6.42 20.74
C ARG A 289 33.66 -7.92 20.90
N GLN A 290 32.45 -8.42 20.83
CA GLN A 290 32.08 -9.82 20.98
C GLN A 290 31.12 -10.24 19.88
N ALA A 291 31.14 -11.52 19.54
CA ALA A 291 30.27 -12.11 18.56
C ALA A 291 29.33 -13.14 19.19
N LEU A 292 28.22 -13.39 18.50
CA LEU A 292 27.28 -14.44 18.87
C LEU A 292 27.96 -15.82 18.73
N PRO A 293 27.97 -16.67 19.79
CA PRO A 293 28.47 -18.04 19.70
C PRO A 293 27.70 -18.88 18.67
N LEU A 294 28.34 -19.89 18.10
CA LEU A 294 27.71 -20.77 17.10
C LEU A 294 26.44 -21.45 17.62
N ALA A 295 26.40 -21.85 18.89
CA ALA A 295 25.19 -22.41 19.50
C ALA A 295 24.02 -21.43 19.51
N ALA A 296 24.26 -20.17 19.91
CA ALA A 296 23.28 -19.12 19.90
C ALA A 296 22.86 -18.72 18.47
N THR A 297 23.80 -18.71 17.52
CA THR A 297 23.51 -18.51 16.09
C THR A 297 22.60 -19.62 15.55
N ARG A 298 22.83 -20.88 15.95
CA ARG A 298 21.95 -22.01 15.60
C ARG A 298 20.54 -21.83 16.15
N HIS A 299 20.41 -21.34 17.38
CA HIS A 299 19.08 -21.02 17.96
C HIS A 299 18.36 -19.92 17.17
N LEU A 300 19.06 -18.84 16.77
CA LEU A 300 18.49 -17.80 15.91
C LEU A 300 18.06 -18.37 14.55
N LEU A 301 18.88 -19.20 13.91
CA LEU A 301 18.53 -19.88 12.66
C LEU A 301 17.30 -20.77 12.82
N THR A 302 17.18 -21.48 13.96
CA THR A 302 15.99 -22.27 14.28
C THR A 302 14.76 -21.38 14.42
N MET A 303 14.85 -20.25 15.13
CA MET A 303 13.77 -19.26 15.22
C MET A 303 13.33 -18.74 13.85
N LEU A 304 14.30 -18.49 12.95
CA LEU A 304 14.01 -18.07 11.59
C LEU A 304 13.40 -19.21 10.76
N SER A 305 13.86 -20.47 10.93
CA SER A 305 13.35 -21.60 10.14
C SER A 305 11.88 -21.93 10.44
N ILE A 306 11.43 -21.67 11.67
CA ILE A 306 10.01 -21.82 12.08
C ILE A 306 9.19 -20.55 11.87
N SER A 307 9.81 -19.46 11.37
CA SER A 307 9.11 -18.21 11.09
C SER A 307 8.47 -18.25 9.71
N GLU A 308 7.18 -17.93 9.64
CA GLU A 308 6.45 -17.73 8.40
C GLU A 308 6.32 -16.24 8.09
N ASN A 309 6.12 -15.90 6.81
CA ASN A 309 6.04 -14.49 6.35
C ASN A 309 4.99 -13.64 7.10
N ARG A 310 3.91 -14.26 7.56
CA ARG A 310 2.82 -13.57 8.27
C ARG A 310 2.77 -13.89 9.75
N LYS A 311 3.49 -14.91 10.18
CA LYS A 311 3.57 -15.38 11.56
C LYS A 311 5.03 -15.66 11.91
N PRO A 312 5.85 -14.61 12.07
CA PRO A 312 7.20 -14.83 12.57
C PRO A 312 7.14 -15.40 13.98
N TYR A 313 8.12 -16.23 14.33
CA TYR A 313 8.26 -16.68 15.70
C TYR A 313 8.50 -15.51 16.64
N ALA A 314 7.71 -15.42 17.70
CA ALA A 314 7.67 -14.27 18.61
C ALA A 314 9.00 -13.98 19.32
N GLY A 315 9.90 -14.97 19.41
CA GLY A 315 11.21 -14.81 20.02
C GLY A 315 12.22 -14.01 19.21
N VAL A 316 12.05 -13.88 17.87
CA VAL A 316 13.04 -13.18 17.03
C VAL A 316 13.18 -11.71 17.41
N PRO A 317 12.11 -10.91 17.52
CA PRO A 317 12.24 -9.49 17.93
C PRO A 317 12.88 -9.30 19.31
N LEU A 318 12.71 -10.27 20.21
CA LEU A 318 13.22 -10.18 21.58
C LEU A 318 14.74 -10.41 21.67
N VAL A 319 15.33 -11.07 20.69
CA VAL A 319 16.75 -11.42 20.72
C VAL A 319 17.65 -10.47 19.93
N VAL A 320 17.09 -9.65 19.03
CA VAL A 320 17.86 -8.79 18.12
C VAL A 320 18.37 -7.50 18.77
N GLY A 321 17.75 -7.03 19.84
CA GLY A 321 18.07 -5.76 20.47
C GLY A 321 19.55 -5.56 20.83
N PRO A 322 20.24 -6.52 21.44
CA PRO A 322 21.67 -6.44 21.77
C PRO A 322 22.63 -6.64 20.60
N LEU A 323 22.13 -7.08 19.44
CA LEU A 323 22.95 -7.40 18.28
C LEU A 323 23.25 -6.16 17.43
N ASP A 324 24.38 -6.18 16.72
CA ASP A 324 24.81 -5.09 15.84
C ASP A 324 24.03 -5.12 14.53
N PRO A 325 23.33 -4.04 14.17
CA PRO A 325 22.46 -4.01 12.99
C PRO A 325 23.19 -4.26 11.67
N GLU A 326 24.41 -3.75 11.50
CA GLU A 326 25.17 -3.90 10.27
C GLU A 326 25.58 -5.37 10.07
N SER A 327 26.08 -6.05 11.14
CA SER A 327 26.39 -7.47 11.07
C SER A 327 25.17 -8.37 10.88
N LEU A 328 24.00 -7.97 11.41
CA LEU A 328 22.71 -8.64 11.16
C LEU A 328 22.28 -8.50 9.70
N ALA A 329 22.44 -7.32 9.10
CA ALA A 329 22.10 -7.08 7.69
C ALA A 329 22.99 -7.94 6.77
N GLU A 330 24.31 -7.99 7.02
CA GLU A 330 25.22 -8.85 6.26
C GLU A 330 24.92 -10.34 6.49
N PHE A 331 24.58 -10.75 7.71
CA PHE A 331 24.13 -12.12 8.01
C PHE A 331 22.86 -12.48 7.23
N ALA A 332 21.84 -11.62 7.24
CA ALA A 332 20.59 -11.85 6.50
C ALA A 332 20.83 -11.94 4.99
N TRP A 333 21.73 -11.11 4.46
CA TRP A 333 22.11 -11.15 3.05
C TRP A 333 22.86 -12.46 2.69
N ALA A 334 23.80 -12.87 3.53
CA ALA A 334 24.52 -14.14 3.34
C ALA A 334 23.57 -15.35 3.44
N LEU A 335 22.63 -15.32 4.39
CA LEU A 335 21.60 -16.34 4.55
C LEU A 335 20.72 -16.43 3.28
N TYR A 336 20.30 -15.30 2.71
CA TYR A 336 19.59 -15.26 1.43
C TYR A 336 20.40 -15.92 0.29
N ARG A 337 21.69 -15.65 0.23
CA ARG A 337 22.56 -16.25 -0.79
C ARG A 337 22.77 -17.75 -0.61
N ALA A 338 22.71 -18.23 0.63
CA ALA A 338 22.88 -19.64 0.98
C ALA A 338 21.57 -20.45 0.86
N ASP A 339 20.41 -19.77 0.91
CA ASP A 339 19.09 -20.40 0.88
C ASP A 339 18.82 -21.12 -0.45
N ARG A 340 18.26 -22.33 -0.38
CA ARG A 340 18.00 -23.23 -1.53
C ARG A 340 16.53 -23.61 -1.63
N HIS A 341 15.63 -22.69 -1.35
CA HIS A 341 14.20 -22.99 -1.40
C HIS A 341 13.72 -23.35 -2.81
N PRO A 342 13.09 -24.54 -3.00
CA PRO A 342 12.84 -25.09 -4.35
C PRO A 342 11.70 -24.37 -5.11
N LYS A 343 10.78 -23.71 -4.42
CA LYS A 343 9.55 -23.13 -5.02
C LYS A 343 9.40 -21.64 -4.84
N LEU A 344 10.19 -21.02 -3.97
CA LEU A 344 10.13 -19.60 -3.66
C LEU A 344 11.47 -18.96 -3.97
N TRP A 345 11.47 -17.64 -4.18
CA TRP A 345 12.70 -16.87 -4.38
C TRP A 345 13.61 -16.84 -3.12
N ALA A 346 13.01 -17.06 -1.95
CA ALA A 346 13.64 -17.28 -0.66
C ALA A 346 12.64 -17.96 0.28
N SER A 347 13.11 -18.73 1.24
CA SER A 347 12.28 -19.31 2.29
C SER A 347 11.64 -18.23 3.17
N PRO A 348 10.48 -18.49 3.78
CA PRO A 348 9.78 -17.51 4.61
C PRO A 348 10.64 -16.89 5.70
N GLY A 349 11.46 -17.69 6.39
CA GLY A 349 12.39 -17.20 7.42
C GLY A 349 13.48 -16.27 6.88
N VAL A 350 13.97 -16.51 5.66
CA VAL A 350 14.92 -15.60 4.99
C VAL A 350 14.23 -14.30 4.59
N GLN A 351 13.03 -14.38 4.05
CA GLN A 351 12.26 -13.18 3.71
C GLN A 351 12.01 -12.33 4.96
N TYR A 352 11.73 -12.98 6.08
CA TYR A 352 11.57 -12.32 7.37
C TYR A 352 12.89 -11.69 7.85
N ALA A 353 14.00 -12.44 7.80
CA ALA A 353 15.32 -11.94 8.19
C ALA A 353 15.75 -10.72 7.36
N LEU A 354 15.55 -10.75 6.03
CA LEU A 354 15.82 -9.60 5.16
C LEU A 354 14.96 -8.38 5.51
N ALA A 355 13.70 -8.60 5.88
CA ALA A 355 12.78 -7.51 6.22
C ALA A 355 13.05 -6.89 7.59
N GLU A 356 13.54 -7.69 8.55
CA GLU A 356 13.73 -7.27 9.96
C GLU A 356 15.16 -6.79 10.23
N PHE A 357 16.14 -7.41 9.57
CA PHE A 357 17.57 -7.17 9.81
C PHE A 357 18.22 -6.36 8.69
N GLY A 358 17.58 -6.26 7.53
CA GLY A 358 18.14 -5.56 6.37
C GLY A 358 18.23 -4.04 6.59
N ASP A 359 19.06 -3.44 5.77
CA ASP A 359 19.38 -2.02 5.73
C ASP A 359 19.18 -1.43 4.32
N ASP A 360 19.60 -0.18 4.10
CA ASP A 360 19.61 0.47 2.78
C ASP A 360 20.43 -0.33 1.75
N GLY A 361 21.57 -0.90 2.16
CA GLY A 361 22.41 -1.75 1.30
C GLY A 361 21.69 -3.03 0.90
N THR A 362 20.89 -3.62 1.80
CA THR A 362 20.02 -4.76 1.50
C THR A 362 18.98 -4.40 0.46
N ALA A 363 18.32 -3.25 0.60
CA ALA A 363 17.33 -2.76 -0.35
C ALA A 363 17.94 -2.54 -1.74
N ASP A 364 19.11 -1.91 -1.82
CA ASP A 364 19.80 -1.62 -3.07
C ASP A 364 20.29 -2.90 -3.78
N ARG A 365 20.76 -3.91 -3.03
CA ARG A 365 21.13 -5.23 -3.57
C ARG A 365 19.93 -6.02 -4.09
N LEU A 366 18.77 -5.91 -3.45
CA LEU A 366 17.53 -6.59 -3.87
C LEU A 366 16.85 -5.93 -5.07
N ALA A 367 16.94 -4.62 -5.21
CA ALA A 367 16.24 -3.86 -6.25
C ALA A 367 16.48 -4.37 -7.68
N PRO A 368 17.72 -4.67 -8.14
CA PRO A 368 17.95 -5.22 -9.49
C PRO A 368 17.41 -6.64 -9.66
N ILE A 369 17.30 -7.42 -8.58
CA ILE A 369 16.71 -8.76 -8.59
C ILE A 369 15.21 -8.64 -8.82
N VAL A 370 14.55 -7.77 -8.04
CA VAL A 370 13.11 -7.48 -8.16
C VAL A 370 12.76 -6.88 -9.53
N ALA A 371 13.60 -5.99 -10.05
CA ALA A 371 13.40 -5.40 -11.38
C ALA A 371 13.48 -6.44 -12.52
N ARG A 372 14.27 -7.50 -12.35
CA ARG A 372 14.30 -8.63 -13.31
C ARG A 372 13.02 -9.45 -13.26
N TRP A 373 12.43 -9.64 -12.10
CA TRP A 373 11.16 -10.36 -11.96
C TRP A 373 10.00 -9.62 -12.62
N SER A 374 10.01 -8.28 -12.62
CA SER A 374 8.98 -7.46 -13.24
C SER A 374 8.89 -7.64 -14.76
N ARG A 375 9.94 -8.18 -15.39
CA ARG A 375 10.00 -8.48 -16.83
C ARG A 375 9.68 -9.94 -17.18
N ALA A 376 9.56 -10.80 -16.19
CA ALA A 376 9.30 -12.23 -16.38
C ALA A 376 7.92 -12.59 -15.81
N TYR A 377 7.25 -13.58 -16.40
CA TYR A 377 5.97 -14.15 -15.92
C TYR A 377 6.01 -14.72 -14.47
N VAL A 378 7.16 -14.67 -13.80
CA VAL A 378 7.40 -15.17 -12.42
C VAL A 378 6.81 -14.23 -11.34
N TRP A 379 6.15 -13.16 -11.74
CA TRP A 379 5.73 -12.08 -10.85
C TRP A 379 4.58 -12.42 -9.90
N GLU A 380 3.76 -13.42 -10.22
CA GLU A 380 2.57 -13.72 -9.39
C GLU A 380 2.88 -14.17 -7.97
N SER A 381 4.00 -14.85 -7.72
CA SER A 381 4.37 -15.32 -6.38
C SER A 381 5.54 -14.53 -5.76
N GLY A 382 6.52 -14.11 -6.57
CA GLY A 382 7.72 -13.41 -6.10
C GLY A 382 7.52 -11.91 -5.90
N GLY A 383 6.78 -11.26 -6.80
CA GLY A 383 6.64 -9.81 -6.79
C GLY A 383 5.83 -9.26 -5.62
N GLN A 384 4.76 -9.93 -5.20
CA GLN A 384 4.01 -9.53 -4.00
C GLN A 384 4.86 -9.66 -2.74
N SER A 385 5.69 -10.69 -2.67
CA SER A 385 6.59 -10.90 -1.54
C SER A 385 7.67 -9.81 -1.48
N ALA A 386 8.23 -9.40 -2.63
CA ALA A 386 9.20 -8.32 -2.71
C ALA A 386 8.63 -6.96 -2.33
N LEU A 387 7.41 -6.63 -2.80
CA LEU A 387 6.72 -5.39 -2.39
C LEU A 387 6.47 -5.36 -0.89
N ARG A 388 6.05 -6.48 -0.31
CA ARG A 388 5.88 -6.62 1.15
C ARG A 388 7.20 -6.48 1.89
N LEU A 389 8.28 -7.07 1.36
CA LEU A 389 9.61 -6.98 1.95
C LEU A 389 10.09 -5.53 1.98
N PHE A 390 10.08 -4.80 0.85
CA PHE A 390 10.46 -3.39 0.84
C PHE A 390 9.57 -2.52 1.75
N SER A 391 8.26 -2.80 1.78
CA SER A 391 7.34 -2.09 2.68
C SER A 391 7.65 -2.35 4.16
N ARG A 392 8.06 -3.56 4.51
CA ARG A 392 8.38 -3.95 5.89
C ARG A 392 9.78 -3.47 6.31
N LEU A 393 10.75 -3.63 5.43
CA LEU A 393 12.10 -3.07 5.61
C LEU A 393 12.02 -1.57 5.90
N GLY A 394 11.16 -0.85 5.14
CA GLY A 394 10.74 0.51 5.47
C GLY A 394 11.88 1.54 5.52
N THR A 395 13.10 1.19 5.10
CA THR A 395 14.21 2.13 4.98
C THR A 395 13.98 3.09 3.82
N ASP A 396 14.67 4.21 3.81
CA ASP A 396 14.47 5.21 2.75
C ASP A 396 14.86 4.68 1.36
N ALA A 397 15.89 3.82 1.26
CA ALA A 397 16.23 3.13 0.01
C ALA A 397 15.10 2.19 -0.43
N ALA A 398 14.56 1.37 0.48
CA ALA A 398 13.47 0.46 0.19
C ALA A 398 12.21 1.21 -0.30
N LEU A 399 11.87 2.33 0.34
CA LEU A 399 10.73 3.16 -0.05
C LEU A 399 10.96 3.86 -1.40
N ARG A 400 12.19 4.33 -1.69
CA ARG A 400 12.55 4.83 -3.03
C ARG A 400 12.39 3.76 -4.12
N HIS A 401 12.72 2.51 -3.82
CA HIS A 401 12.49 1.41 -4.77
C HIS A 401 11.01 1.12 -4.98
N LEU A 402 10.18 1.18 -3.93
CA LEU A 402 8.72 1.09 -4.05
C LEU A 402 8.16 2.23 -4.89
N ASP A 403 8.62 3.46 -4.68
CA ASP A 403 8.21 4.63 -5.47
C ASP A 403 8.55 4.47 -6.95
N ARG A 404 9.75 3.98 -7.27
CA ARG A 404 10.11 3.65 -8.66
C ARG A 404 9.17 2.61 -9.28
N LEU A 405 8.78 1.57 -8.53
CA LEU A 405 7.83 0.55 -9.00
C LEU A 405 6.43 1.12 -9.19
N ALA A 406 6.00 2.03 -8.30
CA ALA A 406 4.71 2.72 -8.39
C ALA A 406 4.60 3.61 -9.63
N ASN A 407 5.72 4.19 -10.09
CA ASN A 407 5.76 5.17 -11.16
C ASN A 407 6.21 4.61 -12.52
N LYS A 408 7.08 3.59 -12.56
CA LYS A 408 7.77 3.11 -13.78
C LYS A 408 7.37 1.71 -14.27
N ALA A 409 6.51 0.97 -13.58
CA ALA A 409 6.08 -0.35 -14.05
C ALA A 409 5.03 -0.19 -15.18
N GLU A 410 5.47 0.18 -16.39
CA GLU A 410 4.59 0.49 -17.53
C GLU A 410 3.65 -0.64 -17.91
N ASP A 411 4.10 -1.89 -17.83
CA ASP A 411 3.34 -3.06 -18.31
C ASP A 411 2.43 -3.73 -17.27
N HIS A 412 2.50 -3.33 -15.99
CA HIS A 412 1.80 -4.05 -14.91
C HIS A 412 1.00 -3.13 -13.98
N LYS A 413 -0.24 -2.83 -14.35
CA LYS A 413 -1.14 -1.96 -13.56
C LYS A 413 -1.29 -2.40 -12.10
N TRP A 414 -1.30 -3.70 -11.83
CA TRP A 414 -1.44 -4.21 -10.47
C TRP A 414 -0.18 -3.99 -9.61
N ILE A 415 1.03 -4.04 -10.21
CA ILE A 415 2.28 -3.73 -9.50
C ILE A 415 2.27 -2.28 -9.03
N ARG A 416 1.94 -1.37 -9.94
CA ARG A 416 1.82 0.06 -9.61
C ARG A 416 0.83 0.29 -8.48
N ARG A 417 -0.34 -0.35 -8.57
CA ARG A 417 -1.36 -0.27 -7.52
C ARG A 417 -0.84 -0.81 -6.19
N SER A 418 -0.25 -2.00 -6.18
CA SER A 418 0.27 -2.63 -4.96
C SER A 418 1.45 -1.86 -4.36
N ALA A 419 2.32 -1.27 -5.19
CA ALA A 419 3.41 -0.41 -4.72
C ALA A 419 2.88 0.90 -4.11
N ARG A 420 1.88 1.53 -4.72
CA ARG A 420 1.21 2.72 -4.15
C ARG A 420 0.55 2.41 -2.81
N GLU A 421 -0.15 1.29 -2.69
CA GLU A 421 -0.74 0.84 -1.45
C GLU A 421 0.31 0.55 -0.36
N ALA A 422 1.47 0.01 -0.75
CA ALA A 422 2.58 -0.21 0.16
C ALA A 422 3.19 1.11 0.66
N LEU A 423 3.37 2.10 -0.23
CA LEU A 423 3.84 3.45 0.12
C LEU A 423 2.84 4.17 1.02
N LYS A 424 1.53 4.07 0.72
CA LYS A 424 0.48 4.65 1.56
C LYS A 424 0.58 4.12 2.99
N ARG A 425 0.63 2.79 3.16
CA ARG A 425 0.80 2.18 4.49
C ARG A 425 2.12 2.57 5.17
N ALA A 426 3.20 2.76 4.40
CA ALA A 426 4.47 3.21 4.96
C ALA A 426 4.39 4.67 5.44
N ALA A 427 3.71 5.54 4.70
CA ALA A 427 3.44 6.92 5.11
C ALA A 427 2.59 6.96 6.38
N GLU A 428 1.48 6.23 6.42
CA GLU A 428 0.59 6.12 7.59
C GLU A 428 1.34 5.67 8.85
N ARG A 429 2.19 4.64 8.75
CA ARG A 429 3.02 4.18 9.88
C ARG A 429 4.01 5.23 10.40
N ARG A 430 4.42 6.18 9.55
CA ARG A 430 5.31 7.29 9.90
C ARG A 430 4.56 8.56 10.32
N GLY A 431 3.22 8.53 10.34
CA GLY A 431 2.36 9.70 10.59
C GLY A 431 2.47 10.77 9.50
N LEU A 432 2.72 10.37 8.26
CA LEU A 432 2.94 11.25 7.10
C LEU A 432 1.85 11.06 6.05
N THR A 433 1.61 12.10 5.26
CA THR A 433 0.90 11.94 3.98
C THR A 433 1.82 11.28 2.94
N GLN A 434 1.25 10.81 1.83
CA GLN A 434 2.06 10.24 0.74
C GLN A 434 3.00 11.29 0.13
N GLU A 435 2.53 12.52 -0.01
CA GLU A 435 3.31 13.66 -0.52
C GLU A 435 4.46 14.01 0.42
N GLN A 436 4.20 14.06 1.74
CA GLN A 436 5.25 14.29 2.74
C GLN A 436 6.31 13.20 2.73
N LEU A 437 5.89 11.93 2.59
CA LEU A 437 6.84 10.83 2.45
C LEU A 437 7.67 11.00 1.16
N ALA A 438 7.03 11.29 0.04
CA ALA A 438 7.70 11.43 -1.24
C ALA A 438 8.70 12.62 -1.27
N ASP A 439 8.44 13.72 -0.55
CA ASP A 439 9.42 14.81 -0.39
C ASP A 439 10.68 14.35 0.36
N ARG A 440 10.51 13.55 1.40
CA ARG A 440 11.63 13.02 2.20
C ARG A 440 12.43 11.93 1.47
N LEU A 441 11.84 11.30 0.46
CA LEU A 441 12.47 10.25 -0.33
C LEU A 441 13.29 10.78 -1.52
N VAL A 442 13.34 12.10 -1.75
CA VAL A 442 14.18 12.66 -2.81
C VAL A 442 15.65 12.29 -2.55
N PRO A 443 16.34 11.60 -3.49
CA PRO A 443 17.69 11.15 -3.24
C PRO A 443 18.70 12.30 -3.39
N ALA A 444 19.66 12.36 -2.47
CA ALA A 444 20.81 13.28 -2.58
C ALA A 444 21.79 12.89 -3.71
N LEU A 445 21.67 11.71 -4.29
CA LEU A 445 22.47 11.17 -5.39
C LEU A 445 24.01 11.20 -5.13
N GLY A 446 24.41 11.17 -3.86
CA GLY A 446 25.82 11.25 -3.46
C GLY A 446 26.45 12.63 -3.69
N LEU A 447 25.62 13.66 -3.87
CA LEU A 447 26.06 15.06 -3.92
C LEU A 447 26.38 15.54 -2.50
N ASP A 448 27.39 16.42 -2.40
CA ASP A 448 27.73 17.10 -1.15
C ASP A 448 26.69 18.19 -0.78
N ALA A 449 26.87 18.84 0.36
CA ALA A 449 25.99 19.91 0.80
C ALA A 449 25.97 21.13 -0.16
N GLY A 450 26.98 21.29 -0.99
CA GLY A 450 27.05 22.32 -2.04
C GLY A 450 26.28 21.94 -3.32
N GLY A 451 25.80 20.70 -3.41
CA GLY A 451 25.17 20.16 -4.62
C GLY A 451 26.19 19.73 -5.67
N SER A 452 27.41 19.40 -5.28
CA SER A 452 28.50 18.96 -6.17
C SER A 452 28.96 17.52 -5.85
N MET A 453 29.76 16.92 -6.71
CA MET A 453 30.35 15.60 -6.51
C MET A 453 31.79 15.58 -7.01
N THR A 454 32.72 15.12 -6.17
CA THR A 454 34.10 14.88 -6.58
C THR A 454 34.24 13.49 -7.20
N LEU A 455 34.83 13.43 -8.39
CA LEU A 455 35.19 12.23 -9.13
C LEU A 455 36.70 12.03 -9.05
N ASP A 456 37.14 10.97 -8.35
CA ASP A 456 38.55 10.68 -8.13
C ASP A 456 39.08 9.71 -9.19
N TYR A 457 40.11 10.11 -9.90
CA TYR A 457 40.85 9.31 -10.89
C TYR A 457 42.26 8.91 -10.39
N GLY A 458 42.51 9.11 -9.08
CA GLY A 458 43.82 8.92 -8.48
C GLY A 458 44.70 10.17 -8.63
N PRO A 459 45.52 10.31 -9.72
CA PRO A 459 46.38 11.46 -9.91
C PRO A 459 45.65 12.75 -10.28
N ARG A 460 44.40 12.70 -10.64
CA ARG A 460 43.56 13.88 -10.96
C ARG A 460 42.14 13.70 -10.45
N ARG A 461 41.50 14.84 -10.14
CA ARG A 461 40.13 14.88 -9.67
C ARG A 461 39.30 15.81 -10.54
N PHE A 462 38.02 15.54 -10.56
CA PHE A 462 37.04 16.36 -11.26
C PHE A 462 35.91 16.66 -10.34
N VAL A 463 35.36 17.87 -10.41
CA VAL A 463 34.15 18.25 -9.64
C VAL A 463 33.00 18.37 -10.62
N VAL A 464 31.91 17.65 -10.32
CA VAL A 464 30.65 17.75 -11.03
C VAL A 464 29.81 18.84 -10.39
N GLY A 465 29.36 19.80 -11.17
CA GLY A 465 28.35 20.78 -10.84
C GLY A 465 27.16 20.66 -11.79
N PHE A 466 26.15 21.48 -11.57
CA PHE A 466 24.94 21.52 -12.41
C PHE A 466 24.67 22.95 -12.85
N ASP A 467 24.28 23.09 -14.12
CA ASP A 467 23.74 24.35 -14.63
C ASP A 467 22.29 24.56 -14.16
N GLU A 468 21.68 25.66 -14.57
CA GLU A 468 20.32 26.00 -14.21
C GLU A 468 19.28 24.97 -14.67
N GLU A 469 19.55 24.26 -15.75
CA GLU A 469 18.69 23.21 -16.29
C GLU A 469 18.98 21.83 -15.67
N LEU A 470 19.80 21.79 -14.59
CA LEU A 470 20.29 20.55 -13.94
C LEU A 470 21.06 19.62 -14.90
N ARG A 471 21.70 20.20 -15.92
CA ARG A 471 22.67 19.47 -16.76
C ARG A 471 24.01 19.43 -16.05
N PRO A 472 24.59 18.26 -15.84
CA PRO A 472 25.88 18.18 -15.18
C PRO A 472 27.00 18.70 -16.08
N PHE A 473 27.83 19.59 -15.55
CA PHE A 473 29.11 20.01 -16.11
C PHE A 473 30.25 19.54 -15.19
N VAL A 474 31.46 19.54 -15.72
CA VAL A 474 32.63 19.06 -14.99
C VAL A 474 33.71 20.13 -15.00
N THR A 475 34.33 20.37 -13.85
CA THR A 475 35.52 21.19 -13.72
C THR A 475 36.72 20.35 -13.29
N ASP A 476 37.93 20.72 -13.69
CA ASP A 476 39.14 20.11 -13.14
C ASP A 476 39.57 20.80 -11.82
N GLU A 477 40.62 20.30 -11.19
CA GLU A 477 41.14 20.83 -9.91
C GLU A 477 41.49 22.32 -9.95
N SER A 478 41.77 22.88 -11.13
CA SER A 478 42.02 24.32 -11.28
C SER A 478 40.74 25.14 -11.45
N GLY A 479 39.55 24.49 -11.36
CA GLY A 479 38.26 25.13 -11.59
C GLY A 479 37.92 25.35 -13.07
N LYS A 480 38.75 24.87 -14.01
CA LYS A 480 38.53 25.06 -15.44
C LYS A 480 37.38 24.14 -15.93
N PRO A 481 36.33 24.72 -16.54
CA PRO A 481 35.24 23.92 -17.07
C PRO A 481 35.69 23.02 -18.22
N ARG A 482 35.18 21.81 -18.24
CA ARG A 482 35.38 20.77 -19.23
C ARG A 482 34.09 20.47 -19.96
N LYS A 483 34.14 20.38 -21.27
CA LYS A 483 32.97 20.08 -22.11
C LYS A 483 32.39 18.68 -21.81
N THR A 484 33.24 17.72 -21.44
CA THR A 484 32.88 16.34 -21.08
C THR A 484 33.87 15.81 -20.05
N LEU A 485 33.42 14.84 -19.22
CA LEU A 485 34.34 14.09 -18.35
C LEU A 485 35.31 13.27 -19.21
N PRO A 486 36.65 13.44 -19.07
CA PRO A 486 37.62 12.64 -19.78
C PRO A 486 37.44 11.13 -19.49
N LYS A 487 37.63 10.29 -20.50
CA LYS A 487 37.71 8.85 -20.30
C LYS A 487 38.94 8.50 -19.46
N PRO A 488 38.88 7.40 -18.66
CA PRO A 488 40.02 6.86 -17.97
C PRO A 488 41.21 6.66 -18.92
N GLY A 489 42.40 7.12 -18.54
CA GLY A 489 43.62 7.03 -19.31
C GLY A 489 44.67 6.19 -18.59
N VAL A 490 45.76 5.84 -19.29
CA VAL A 490 46.84 4.94 -18.81
C VAL A 490 47.54 5.46 -17.54
N LYS A 491 47.44 6.76 -17.24
CA LYS A 491 48.05 7.38 -16.04
C LYS A 491 47.11 7.45 -14.85
N ASP A 492 45.83 7.11 -15.04
CA ASP A 492 44.83 7.15 -14.00
C ASP A 492 44.86 5.84 -13.20
N ASP A 493 44.26 5.85 -12.01
CA ASP A 493 44.10 4.63 -11.22
C ASP A 493 43.13 3.65 -11.89
N ASP A 494 43.57 2.42 -12.06
CA ASP A 494 42.85 1.36 -12.79
C ASP A 494 41.49 0.97 -12.17
N ALA A 495 41.29 1.24 -10.88
CA ALA A 495 40.03 0.97 -10.17
C ALA A 495 39.17 2.24 -10.01
N LEU A 496 39.77 3.34 -9.56
CA LEU A 496 39.05 4.58 -9.24
C LEU A 496 38.51 5.26 -10.50
N ALA A 497 39.30 5.37 -11.53
CA ALA A 497 38.89 6.15 -12.71
C ALA A 497 37.74 5.52 -13.50
N PRO A 498 37.70 4.20 -13.77
CA PRO A 498 36.56 3.56 -14.39
C PRO A 498 35.28 3.67 -13.52
N ALA A 499 35.39 3.46 -12.20
CA ALA A 499 34.28 3.58 -11.28
C ALA A 499 33.70 5.02 -11.25
N ALA A 500 34.55 6.03 -11.19
CA ALA A 500 34.13 7.42 -11.22
C ALA A 500 33.50 7.81 -12.57
N TYR A 501 34.00 7.32 -13.70
CA TYR A 501 33.41 7.53 -15.02
C TYR A 501 32.03 6.89 -15.16
N GLU A 502 31.86 5.67 -14.66
CA GLU A 502 30.58 4.98 -14.61
C GLU A 502 29.60 5.72 -13.71
N ARG A 503 30.06 6.15 -12.52
CA ARG A 503 29.23 6.93 -11.57
C ARG A 503 28.70 8.21 -12.20
N PHE A 504 29.52 8.95 -12.95
CA PHE A 504 29.08 10.15 -13.68
C PHE A 504 28.03 9.84 -14.74
N THR A 505 28.18 8.72 -15.44
CA THR A 505 27.24 8.30 -16.48
C THR A 505 25.87 7.96 -15.86
N VAL A 506 25.86 7.29 -14.71
CA VAL A 506 24.66 6.99 -13.95
C VAL A 506 24.03 8.27 -13.38
N LEU A 507 24.85 9.15 -12.78
CA LEU A 507 24.40 10.41 -12.18
C LEU A 507 23.60 11.28 -13.18
N LYS A 508 24.08 11.43 -14.41
CA LYS A 508 23.40 12.20 -15.47
C LYS A 508 21.96 11.71 -15.69
N LYS A 509 21.77 10.41 -15.66
CA LYS A 509 20.47 9.76 -15.88
C LYS A 509 19.55 9.93 -14.67
N GLU A 510 20.13 9.76 -13.47
CA GLU A 510 19.42 9.88 -12.22
C GLU A 510 18.94 11.31 -11.98
N VAL A 511 19.82 12.31 -12.12
CA VAL A 511 19.47 13.73 -11.95
C VAL A 511 18.35 14.15 -12.89
N ARG A 512 18.46 13.82 -14.18
CA ARG A 512 17.41 14.14 -15.16
C ARG A 512 16.05 13.54 -14.78
N THR A 513 16.06 12.31 -14.32
CA THR A 513 14.82 11.62 -13.92
C THR A 513 14.22 12.24 -12.68
N VAL A 514 15.05 12.41 -11.61
CA VAL A 514 14.57 12.97 -10.34
C VAL A 514 14.11 14.41 -10.53
N ALA A 515 14.85 15.23 -11.27
CA ALA A 515 14.48 16.61 -11.54
C ALA A 515 13.12 16.72 -12.26
N ALA A 516 12.90 15.92 -13.31
CA ALA A 516 11.62 15.92 -14.02
C ALA A 516 10.46 15.50 -13.13
N ASP A 517 10.66 14.50 -12.27
CA ASP A 517 9.63 14.05 -11.33
C ASP A 517 9.35 15.13 -10.26
N GLN A 518 10.40 15.80 -9.73
CA GLN A 518 10.22 16.85 -8.73
C GLN A 518 9.59 18.13 -9.31
N ILE A 519 9.91 18.51 -10.53
CA ILE A 519 9.28 19.63 -11.23
C ILE A 519 7.76 19.41 -11.32
N LYS A 520 7.33 18.23 -11.75
CA LYS A 520 5.90 17.89 -11.82
C LYS A 520 5.22 17.93 -10.44
N ARG A 521 5.93 17.48 -9.41
CA ARG A 521 5.39 17.50 -8.04
C ARG A 521 5.27 18.91 -7.48
N LEU A 522 6.24 19.78 -7.74
CA LEU A 522 6.19 21.19 -7.35
C LEU A 522 5.06 21.93 -8.08
N GLU A 523 4.88 21.67 -9.37
CA GLU A 523 3.79 22.21 -10.16
C GLU A 523 2.42 21.76 -9.59
N ALA A 524 2.25 20.48 -9.29
CA ALA A 524 1.06 19.95 -8.65
C ALA A 524 0.84 20.53 -7.25
N ALA A 525 1.92 20.72 -6.47
CA ALA A 525 1.83 21.34 -5.14
C ALA A 525 1.36 22.80 -5.19
N MET A 526 1.79 23.55 -6.21
CA MET A 526 1.29 24.91 -6.48
C MET A 526 -0.22 24.90 -6.77
N ALA A 527 -0.66 24.04 -7.69
CA ALA A 527 -2.06 23.92 -8.07
C ALA A 527 -2.96 23.44 -6.91
N ALA A 528 -2.41 22.63 -5.99
CA ALA A 528 -3.10 22.13 -4.81
C ALA A 528 -3.02 23.06 -3.58
N GLY A 529 -2.34 24.20 -3.65
CA GLY A 529 -2.12 25.08 -2.51
C GLY A 529 -1.38 24.41 -1.35
N ARG A 530 -0.50 23.44 -1.64
CA ARG A 530 0.21 22.67 -0.63
C ARG A 530 1.20 23.52 0.15
N THR A 531 1.32 23.25 1.45
CA THR A 531 2.23 23.98 2.34
C THR A 531 3.24 23.08 3.03
N TRP A 532 4.37 23.66 3.40
CA TRP A 532 5.42 23.06 4.23
C TRP A 532 5.66 23.91 5.47
N THR A 533 6.12 23.32 6.56
CA THR A 533 6.63 24.09 7.69
C THR A 533 7.97 24.74 7.35
N ALA A 534 8.36 25.78 8.08
CA ALA A 534 9.66 26.43 7.90
C ALA A 534 10.85 25.44 7.99
N GLY A 535 10.77 24.47 8.94
CA GLY A 535 11.77 23.43 9.10
C GLY A 535 11.81 22.43 7.92
N GLU A 536 10.65 22.02 7.42
CA GLU A 536 10.57 21.17 6.21
C GLU A 536 11.12 21.91 5.00
N PHE A 537 10.76 23.18 4.81
CA PHE A 537 11.27 23.99 3.70
C PHE A 537 12.81 24.11 3.77
N ALA A 538 13.35 24.44 4.92
CA ALA A 538 14.80 24.56 5.10
C ALA A 538 15.54 23.25 4.80
N SER A 539 15.03 22.11 5.28
CA SER A 539 15.70 20.82 5.14
C SER A 539 15.49 20.17 3.77
N LEU A 540 14.25 20.21 3.23
CA LEU A 540 13.90 19.49 2.01
C LEU A 540 14.20 20.27 0.72
N PHE A 541 14.28 21.61 0.80
CA PHE A 541 14.48 22.46 -0.37
C PHE A 541 15.79 23.26 -0.30
N VAL A 542 16.03 24.01 0.78
CA VAL A 542 17.21 24.88 0.85
C VAL A 542 18.50 24.08 1.11
N ALA A 543 18.49 23.17 2.07
CA ALA A 543 19.67 22.36 2.42
C ALA A 543 19.85 21.12 1.52
N HIS A 544 18.79 20.67 0.82
CA HIS A 544 18.87 19.46 0.00
C HIS A 544 19.72 19.69 -1.26
N PRO A 545 20.77 18.88 -1.52
CA PRO A 545 21.76 19.16 -2.55
C PRO A 545 21.22 19.25 -3.99
N LEU A 546 20.11 18.54 -4.29
CA LEU A 546 19.48 18.62 -5.60
C LEU A 546 18.31 19.62 -5.63
N MET A 547 17.44 19.60 -4.59
CA MET A 547 16.25 20.43 -4.58
C MET A 547 16.54 21.93 -4.50
N ARG A 548 17.67 22.32 -3.91
CA ARG A 548 18.09 23.73 -3.86
C ARG A 548 18.18 24.39 -5.24
N HIS A 549 18.55 23.62 -6.27
CA HIS A 549 18.61 24.14 -7.65
C HIS A 549 17.23 24.43 -8.23
N LEU A 550 16.20 23.69 -7.83
CA LEU A 550 14.82 23.97 -8.22
C LEU A 550 14.22 25.09 -7.34
N ALA A 551 14.48 25.06 -6.04
CA ALA A 551 13.92 26.03 -5.08
C ALA A 551 14.35 27.47 -5.40
N ARG A 552 15.61 27.68 -5.85
CA ARG A 552 16.16 28.99 -6.24
C ARG A 552 15.50 29.64 -7.44
N ARG A 553 14.82 28.85 -8.26
CA ARG A 553 14.20 29.26 -9.51
C ARG A 553 12.70 29.51 -9.40
N LEU A 554 12.18 29.48 -8.17
CA LEU A 554 10.76 29.61 -7.85
C LEU A 554 10.54 30.74 -6.85
N VAL A 555 9.40 31.36 -6.95
CA VAL A 555 8.88 32.30 -5.95
C VAL A 555 8.13 31.50 -4.89
N TRP A 556 8.39 31.79 -3.63
CA TRP A 556 7.78 31.16 -2.47
C TRP A 556 6.97 32.18 -1.70
N SER A 557 6.00 31.72 -0.91
CA SER A 557 5.20 32.58 -0.02
C SER A 557 5.19 32.05 1.41
N ALA A 558 5.12 32.97 2.36
CA ALA A 558 4.91 32.73 3.78
C ALA A 558 3.74 33.63 4.23
N GLY A 559 2.52 33.10 4.16
CA GLY A 559 1.31 33.91 4.29
C GLY A 559 1.18 34.88 3.11
N THR A 560 1.16 36.21 3.39
CA THR A 560 1.08 37.27 2.38
C THR A 560 2.45 37.69 1.82
N ASP A 561 3.52 37.36 2.54
CA ASP A 561 4.86 37.73 2.14
C ASP A 561 5.42 36.74 1.11
N THR A 562 6.17 37.28 0.14
CA THR A 562 6.78 36.46 -0.92
C THR A 562 8.29 36.64 -0.94
N PHE A 563 9.00 35.56 -1.26
CA PHE A 563 10.46 35.55 -1.24
C PHE A 563 11.03 34.55 -2.25
N ARG A 564 12.31 34.71 -2.56
CA ARG A 564 13.13 33.74 -3.31
C ARG A 564 14.26 33.17 -2.45
N VAL A 565 14.80 32.03 -2.85
CA VAL A 565 16.02 31.50 -2.30
C VAL A 565 17.21 32.01 -3.16
N ALA A 566 18.12 32.74 -2.54
CA ALA A 566 19.34 33.25 -3.21
C ALA A 566 20.40 32.15 -3.44
N GLU A 567 21.45 32.44 -4.16
CA GLU A 567 22.50 31.46 -4.51
C GLU A 567 23.27 30.92 -3.31
N ASP A 568 23.44 31.73 -2.29
CA ASP A 568 24.06 31.34 -1.01
C ASP A 568 23.12 30.60 -0.06
N GLY A 569 21.83 30.49 -0.41
CA GLY A 569 20.80 29.87 0.41
C GLY A 569 20.10 30.82 1.37
N THR A 570 20.42 32.10 1.36
CA THR A 570 19.67 33.15 2.07
C THR A 570 18.33 33.41 1.36
N LEU A 571 17.43 34.12 2.03
CA LEU A 571 16.13 34.45 1.47
C LEU A 571 16.07 35.94 1.19
N ALA A 572 15.47 36.33 0.05
CA ALA A 572 15.29 37.72 -0.34
C ALA A 572 13.84 37.99 -0.76
N ASP A 573 13.32 39.18 -0.41
CA ASP A 573 12.01 39.64 -0.84
C ASP A 573 12.02 40.18 -2.29
N VAL A 574 10.88 40.70 -2.76
CA VAL A 574 10.73 41.23 -4.11
C VAL A 574 11.54 42.53 -4.37
N ARG A 575 12.14 43.16 -3.36
CA ARG A 575 13.03 44.30 -3.45
C ARG A 575 14.49 43.89 -3.33
N ASP A 576 14.71 42.59 -3.27
CA ASP A 576 16.05 42.00 -3.01
C ASP A 576 16.59 42.30 -1.61
N ASP A 577 15.73 42.72 -0.69
CA ASP A 577 16.07 42.88 0.73
C ASP A 577 16.06 41.52 1.44
N ALA A 578 16.93 41.39 2.46
CA ALA A 578 17.04 40.15 3.23
C ALA A 578 15.70 39.80 3.91
N PHE A 579 15.19 38.61 3.64
CA PHE A 579 13.95 38.09 4.21
C PHE A 579 14.22 37.09 5.33
N THR A 580 13.58 37.30 6.47
CA THR A 580 13.67 36.35 7.60
C THR A 580 12.36 35.58 7.72
N LEU A 581 12.46 34.26 7.62
CA LEU A 581 11.32 33.36 7.68
C LEU A 581 10.86 33.17 9.15
N PRO A 582 9.59 33.47 9.50
CA PRO A 582 9.06 33.13 10.81
C PRO A 582 9.08 31.61 11.07
N GLY A 583 9.43 31.20 12.30
CA GLY A 583 9.60 29.77 12.63
C GLY A 583 8.32 28.95 12.53
N ASP A 584 7.16 29.56 12.70
CA ASP A 584 5.81 28.97 12.55
C ASP A 584 5.19 29.15 11.17
N ALA A 585 5.91 29.77 10.24
CA ALA A 585 5.40 30.05 8.89
C ALA A 585 5.05 28.79 8.13
N ARG A 586 3.97 28.90 7.35
CA ARG A 586 3.60 27.92 6.34
C ARG A 586 4.05 28.43 4.98
N ILE A 587 4.94 27.67 4.35
CA ILE A 587 5.54 28.02 3.08
C ILE A 587 4.76 27.34 1.95
N ALA A 588 4.44 28.08 0.89
CA ALA A 588 3.77 27.57 -0.29
C ALA A 588 4.44 28.03 -1.57
N LEU A 589 4.09 27.39 -2.68
CA LEU A 589 4.34 27.89 -4.03
C LEU A 589 3.09 28.67 -4.48
N PRO A 590 3.12 30.00 -4.52
CA PRO A 590 1.94 30.78 -4.87
C PRO A 590 1.62 30.65 -6.36
N HIS A 591 0.35 30.43 -6.66
CA HIS A 591 -0.20 30.53 -8.01
C HIS A 591 -0.35 32.02 -8.40
N PRO A 592 -0.22 32.42 -9.68
CA PRO A 592 -0.39 33.82 -10.11
C PRO A 592 -1.72 34.45 -9.68
N LEU A 593 -2.78 33.66 -9.63
CA LEU A 593 -4.08 34.09 -9.12
C LEU A 593 -4.02 34.58 -7.67
N VAL A 594 -3.19 33.97 -6.83
CA VAL A 594 -2.99 34.31 -5.42
C VAL A 594 -2.04 35.50 -5.28
N LEU A 595 -0.98 35.53 -6.11
CA LEU A 595 -0.03 36.64 -6.12
C LEU A 595 -0.67 37.97 -6.53
N GLY A 596 -1.56 37.95 -7.51
CA GLY A 596 -2.07 39.13 -8.18
C GLY A 596 -1.10 39.72 -9.22
N GLU A 597 -1.64 40.46 -10.16
CA GLU A 597 -0.89 40.91 -11.34
C GLU A 597 0.32 41.77 -11.00
N GLY A 598 0.23 42.69 -10.04
CA GLY A 598 1.35 43.55 -9.63
C GLY A 598 2.55 42.76 -9.05
N ALA A 599 2.28 41.76 -8.20
CA ALA A 599 3.33 40.94 -7.64
C ALA A 599 3.94 40.00 -8.71
N VAL A 600 3.14 39.47 -9.62
CA VAL A 600 3.61 38.67 -10.76
C VAL A 600 4.59 39.48 -11.64
N GLN A 601 4.23 40.72 -11.97
CA GLN A 601 5.09 41.63 -12.78
C GLN A 601 6.41 41.97 -12.06
N ALA A 602 6.34 42.28 -10.75
CA ALA A 602 7.50 42.60 -9.94
C ALA A 602 8.47 41.41 -9.85
N TRP A 603 7.97 40.22 -9.56
CA TRP A 603 8.78 38.99 -9.51
C TRP A 603 9.32 38.60 -10.89
N ALA A 604 8.57 38.80 -11.97
CA ALA A 604 9.03 38.54 -13.33
C ALA A 604 10.22 39.45 -13.68
N ALA A 605 10.20 40.72 -13.25
CA ALA A 605 11.34 41.63 -13.45
C ALA A 605 12.59 41.15 -12.68
N ILE A 606 12.45 40.80 -11.39
CA ILE A 606 13.58 40.26 -10.59
C ILE A 606 14.17 38.99 -11.22
N LEU A 607 13.34 38.03 -11.61
CA LEU A 607 13.84 36.80 -12.24
C LEU A 607 14.49 37.06 -13.57
N ALA A 608 14.03 38.05 -14.33
CA ALA A 608 14.68 38.47 -15.60
C ALA A 608 16.03 39.15 -15.36
N ASP A 609 16.13 40.03 -14.35
CA ASP A 609 17.37 40.73 -14.00
C ASP A 609 18.49 39.73 -13.57
N TYR A 610 18.11 38.65 -12.92
CA TYR A 610 19.01 37.56 -12.54
C TYR A 610 19.14 36.44 -13.60
N GLU A 611 18.53 36.60 -14.78
CA GLU A 611 18.49 35.58 -15.85
C GLU A 611 17.97 34.19 -15.39
N ILE A 612 17.09 34.17 -14.40
CA ILE A 612 16.54 32.93 -13.79
C ILE A 612 15.39 32.37 -14.64
N LEU A 613 15.60 31.20 -15.21
CA LEU A 613 14.55 30.46 -15.92
C LEU A 613 13.78 29.56 -14.96
N GLN A 614 12.47 29.74 -14.83
CA GLN A 614 11.62 28.90 -13.98
C GLN A 614 11.56 27.45 -14.48
N PRO A 615 11.56 26.43 -13.60
CA PRO A 615 11.54 25.01 -13.99
C PRO A 615 10.20 24.60 -14.62
N PHE A 616 9.15 25.34 -14.33
CA PHE A 616 7.83 25.29 -14.95
C PHE A 616 7.25 26.71 -14.95
N PRO A 617 6.24 27.03 -15.79
CA PRO A 617 5.70 28.37 -15.88
C PRO A 617 4.88 28.72 -14.62
N GLN A 618 5.56 29.04 -13.50
CA GLN A 618 4.90 29.49 -12.28
C GLN A 618 4.27 30.87 -12.50
N LEU A 619 5.07 31.90 -12.81
CA LEU A 619 4.56 33.27 -13.01
C LEU A 619 3.82 33.43 -14.33
N GLY A 620 4.21 32.68 -15.35
CA GLY A 620 3.58 32.68 -16.66
C GLY A 620 2.35 31.76 -16.78
N ARG A 621 1.82 31.23 -15.66
CA ARG A 621 0.65 30.36 -15.68
C ARG A 621 -0.59 31.13 -16.10
N PRO A 622 -1.42 30.61 -17.03
CA PRO A 622 -2.69 31.23 -17.35
C PRO A 622 -3.61 31.32 -16.13
N VAL A 623 -4.26 32.47 -15.97
CA VAL A 623 -5.22 32.68 -14.89
C VAL A 623 -6.62 32.77 -15.51
N HIS A 624 -7.49 31.89 -15.08
CA HIS A 624 -8.88 31.85 -15.50
C HIS A 624 -9.81 32.01 -14.29
N ILE A 625 -10.88 32.73 -14.48
CA ILE A 625 -11.88 32.99 -13.44
C ILE A 625 -13.23 32.44 -13.94
N LEU A 626 -13.97 31.79 -13.03
CA LEU A 626 -15.35 31.40 -13.28
C LEU A 626 -16.22 32.62 -13.59
N ARG A 627 -17.03 32.51 -14.64
CA ARG A 627 -18.03 33.54 -14.94
C ARG A 627 -19.10 33.57 -13.86
N GLU A 628 -19.82 34.68 -13.73
CA GLU A 628 -20.84 34.83 -12.69
C GLU A 628 -21.94 33.76 -12.79
N ASP A 629 -22.37 33.46 -14.02
CA ASP A 629 -23.37 32.42 -14.32
C ASP A 629 -22.86 30.97 -14.08
N GLU A 630 -21.54 30.77 -14.04
CA GLU A 630 -20.93 29.46 -13.79
C GLU A 630 -20.75 29.15 -12.30
N ARG A 631 -20.63 30.19 -11.46
CA ARG A 631 -20.40 30.03 -10.02
C ARG A 631 -21.53 29.29 -9.32
N GLY A 632 -22.78 29.58 -9.67
CA GLY A 632 -23.96 28.90 -9.11
C GLY A 632 -24.34 27.62 -9.86
N GLY A 633 -23.69 27.34 -10.98
CA GLY A 633 -24.00 26.19 -11.83
C GLY A 633 -23.16 24.95 -11.50
N ASP A 634 -23.74 23.78 -11.75
CA ASP A 634 -23.08 22.48 -11.64
C ASP A 634 -22.38 22.05 -12.94
N ARG A 635 -22.42 22.90 -14.00
CA ARG A 635 -21.91 22.60 -15.35
C ARG A 635 -21.16 23.78 -15.95
N LEU A 636 -20.05 23.48 -16.68
CA LEU A 636 -19.32 24.46 -17.51
C LEU A 636 -19.73 24.34 -18.96
N ARG A 637 -20.93 24.85 -19.31
CA ARG A 637 -21.58 24.71 -20.62
C ARG A 637 -20.74 25.20 -21.80
N ARG A 638 -19.88 26.22 -21.60
CA ARG A 638 -19.01 26.76 -22.67
C ARG A 638 -17.99 25.73 -23.23
N PHE A 639 -17.73 24.64 -22.52
CA PHE A 639 -16.85 23.58 -22.98
C PHE A 639 -17.58 22.34 -23.48
N GLU A 640 -18.93 22.39 -23.49
CA GLU A 640 -19.79 21.28 -23.94
C GLU A 640 -20.15 21.41 -25.41
N GLY A 641 -20.51 20.29 -26.05
CA GLY A 641 -21.01 20.23 -27.43
C GLY A 641 -19.93 20.31 -28.52
N GLY A 642 -18.69 20.56 -28.16
CA GLY A 642 -17.55 20.56 -29.10
C GLY A 642 -17.10 19.15 -29.48
N THR A 643 -16.46 19.04 -30.66
CA THR A 643 -15.84 17.79 -31.13
C THR A 643 -14.32 17.89 -30.97
N VAL A 644 -13.71 16.85 -30.39
CA VAL A 644 -12.27 16.78 -30.13
C VAL A 644 -11.72 15.43 -30.54
N HIS A 645 -10.47 15.39 -30.97
CA HIS A 645 -9.78 14.14 -31.23
C HIS A 645 -9.49 13.39 -29.92
N PHE A 646 -9.70 12.04 -29.88
CA PHE A 646 -9.49 11.21 -28.69
C PHE A 646 -8.11 11.41 -28.04
N GLY A 647 -7.08 11.69 -28.85
CA GLY A 647 -5.73 11.96 -28.37
C GLY A 647 -5.64 13.14 -27.41
N ARG A 648 -6.49 14.15 -27.53
CA ARG A 648 -6.55 15.29 -26.57
C ARG A 648 -7.11 14.84 -25.23
N ILE A 649 -8.13 13.99 -25.23
CA ILE A 649 -8.70 13.40 -24.01
C ILE A 649 -7.64 12.51 -23.32
N LEU A 650 -6.93 11.67 -24.09
CA LEU A 650 -5.83 10.89 -23.54
C LEU A 650 -4.69 11.77 -23.03
N GLY A 651 -4.41 12.89 -23.68
CA GLY A 651 -3.44 13.88 -23.26
C GLY A 651 -3.75 14.48 -21.86
N MET A 652 -5.01 14.57 -21.47
CA MET A 652 -5.40 15.02 -20.11
C MET A 652 -4.87 14.09 -19.02
N THR A 653 -4.67 12.80 -19.32
CA THR A 653 -4.16 11.85 -18.33
C THR A 653 -2.73 12.16 -17.87
N SER A 654 -1.95 12.85 -18.67
CA SER A 654 -0.61 13.33 -18.30
C SER A 654 -0.64 14.49 -17.28
N ARG A 655 -1.81 15.13 -17.09
CA ARG A 655 -2.07 16.25 -16.19
C ARG A 655 -2.90 15.85 -14.96
N GLY A 656 -3.00 14.56 -14.68
CA GLY A 656 -3.68 14.06 -13.48
C GLY A 656 -5.14 13.63 -13.69
N TRP A 657 -5.70 13.81 -14.89
CA TRP A 657 -7.01 13.29 -15.20
C TRP A 657 -6.97 11.77 -15.36
N GLU A 658 -8.01 11.09 -14.94
CA GLU A 658 -8.15 9.64 -15.06
C GLU A 658 -9.33 9.29 -15.96
N LEU A 659 -9.11 8.35 -16.87
CA LEU A 659 -10.21 7.79 -17.66
C LEU A 659 -11.17 7.02 -16.75
N GLY A 660 -12.46 7.22 -16.94
CA GLY A 660 -13.54 6.54 -16.25
C GLY A 660 -13.49 5.01 -16.38
N GLU A 661 -14.43 4.33 -15.76
CA GLU A 661 -14.49 2.87 -15.83
C GLU A 661 -14.78 2.37 -17.25
N LYS A 662 -14.37 1.14 -17.50
CA LYS A 662 -14.65 0.44 -18.74
C LYS A 662 -16.10 -0.03 -18.75
N GLU A 663 -16.90 0.47 -19.68
CA GLU A 663 -18.27 0.09 -19.89
C GLU A 663 -18.41 -1.14 -20.79
N THR A 664 -19.64 -1.61 -20.97
CA THR A 664 -19.98 -2.70 -21.91
C THR A 664 -19.47 -2.40 -23.31
N GLY A 665 -18.83 -3.37 -23.95
CA GLY A 665 -18.20 -3.16 -25.26
C GLY A 665 -16.77 -2.61 -25.21
N GLY A 666 -16.26 -2.30 -24.03
CA GLY A 666 -14.86 -1.86 -23.84
C GLY A 666 -14.65 -0.37 -23.97
N PHE A 667 -15.71 0.42 -24.00
CA PHE A 667 -15.66 1.87 -24.12
C PHE A 667 -15.41 2.56 -22.78
N ARG A 668 -14.78 3.72 -22.85
CA ARG A 668 -14.69 4.70 -21.76
C ARG A 668 -15.28 5.99 -22.28
N ARG A 669 -16.22 6.56 -21.54
CA ARG A 669 -16.98 7.75 -21.94
C ARG A 669 -16.81 8.92 -20.98
N GLN A 670 -15.85 8.80 -20.07
CA GLN A 670 -15.60 9.82 -19.06
C GLN A 670 -14.11 9.99 -18.81
N VAL A 671 -13.71 11.22 -18.52
CA VAL A 671 -12.42 11.52 -17.91
C VAL A 671 -12.67 12.40 -16.68
N MET A 672 -11.95 12.15 -15.59
CA MET A 672 -12.20 12.77 -14.30
C MET A 672 -10.91 13.29 -13.68
N LEU A 673 -10.99 14.44 -13.03
CA LEU A 673 -9.92 14.97 -12.20
C LEU A 673 -10.41 15.03 -10.75
N MET A 674 -9.66 14.44 -9.84
CA MET A 674 -9.85 14.61 -8.41
C MET A 674 -9.18 15.90 -7.96
N THR A 675 -9.92 16.78 -7.33
CA THR A 675 -9.42 18.04 -6.77
C THR A 675 -8.80 17.81 -5.39
N PRO A 676 -7.98 18.74 -4.87
CA PRO A 676 -7.33 18.61 -3.56
C PRO A 676 -8.30 18.42 -2.37
N ASP A 677 -9.53 18.89 -2.49
CA ASP A 677 -10.61 18.80 -1.51
C ASP A 677 -11.55 17.59 -1.72
N ASP A 678 -11.04 16.54 -2.43
CA ASP A 678 -11.72 15.26 -2.68
C ASP A 678 -13.02 15.38 -3.50
N ARG A 679 -13.15 16.43 -4.31
CA ARG A 679 -14.21 16.59 -5.30
C ARG A 679 -13.76 16.08 -6.65
N HIS A 680 -14.69 15.85 -7.57
CA HIS A 680 -14.37 15.30 -8.89
C HIS A 680 -14.95 16.19 -9.98
N VAL A 681 -14.08 16.71 -10.85
CA VAL A 681 -14.50 17.29 -12.12
C VAL A 681 -14.61 16.18 -13.15
N MET A 682 -15.76 16.01 -13.76
CA MET A 682 -16.06 14.96 -14.73
C MET A 682 -16.37 15.58 -16.09
N VAL A 683 -15.72 15.07 -17.13
CA VAL A 683 -16.03 15.37 -18.55
C VAL A 683 -16.54 14.09 -19.20
N THR A 684 -17.76 14.13 -19.72
CA THR A 684 -18.31 13.02 -20.51
C THR A 684 -18.07 13.23 -21.99
N PHE A 685 -17.98 12.17 -22.77
CA PHE A 685 -17.79 12.26 -24.22
C PHE A 685 -18.36 11.02 -24.92
N GLU A 686 -18.81 11.20 -26.17
CA GLU A 686 -19.42 10.17 -27.02
C GLU A 686 -18.78 10.15 -28.41
N PRO A 687 -18.70 8.97 -29.04
CA PRO A 687 -19.23 7.66 -28.67
C PRO A 687 -18.39 6.94 -27.60
N GLY A 688 -17.25 7.46 -27.20
CA GLY A 688 -16.35 6.90 -26.23
C GLY A 688 -15.07 6.31 -26.85
N ILE A 689 -14.01 6.18 -26.05
CA ILE A 689 -12.70 5.64 -26.46
C ILE A 689 -12.66 4.16 -26.14
N ARG A 690 -12.42 3.33 -27.15
CA ARG A 690 -12.28 1.88 -27.00
C ARG A 690 -10.86 1.54 -26.54
N VAL A 691 -10.74 0.74 -25.48
CA VAL A 691 -9.44 0.46 -24.85
C VAL A 691 -8.46 -0.27 -25.79
N PHE A 692 -8.98 -1.14 -26.66
CA PHE A 692 -8.17 -1.97 -27.55
C PHE A 692 -7.99 -1.38 -28.96
N ASP A 693 -8.81 -0.42 -29.33
CA ASP A 693 -8.76 0.27 -30.61
C ASP A 693 -9.26 1.72 -30.42
N PRO A 694 -8.40 2.61 -29.92
CA PRO A 694 -8.77 4.00 -29.66
C PRO A 694 -9.12 4.79 -30.94
N GLU A 695 -8.61 4.36 -32.10
CA GLU A 695 -8.80 5.01 -33.39
C GLU A 695 -10.16 4.67 -34.05
N GLU A 696 -10.86 3.63 -33.58
CA GLU A 696 -12.19 3.25 -34.10
C GLU A 696 -13.16 4.44 -34.11
N HIS A 697 -13.04 5.32 -33.11
CA HIS A 697 -13.79 6.57 -33.02
C HIS A 697 -12.83 7.72 -32.69
N ALA A 698 -12.14 8.22 -33.73
CA ALA A 698 -11.14 9.26 -33.57
C ALA A 698 -11.71 10.57 -33.03
N GLU A 699 -12.92 10.93 -33.44
CA GLU A 699 -13.64 12.13 -32.98
C GLU A 699 -14.57 11.79 -31.81
N GLN A 700 -14.55 12.62 -30.80
CA GLN A 700 -15.35 12.52 -29.61
C GLN A 700 -16.11 13.82 -29.37
N HIS A 701 -17.41 13.73 -29.16
CA HIS A 701 -18.24 14.87 -28.81
C HIS A 701 -18.24 15.06 -27.30
N ILE A 702 -17.82 16.24 -26.84
CA ILE A 702 -17.84 16.57 -25.42
C ILE A 702 -19.28 16.74 -24.96
N GLY A 703 -19.68 15.89 -24.02
CA GLY A 703 -21.00 15.95 -23.39
C GLY A 703 -21.04 16.94 -22.24
N ARG A 704 -21.15 16.45 -21.02
CA ARG A 704 -21.26 17.30 -19.82
C ARG A 704 -19.91 17.51 -19.16
N VAL A 705 -19.68 18.72 -18.65
CA VAL A 705 -18.58 19.09 -17.77
C VAL A 705 -19.16 19.45 -16.41
N MET A 706 -19.01 18.58 -15.41
CA MET A 706 -19.70 18.65 -14.12
C MET A 706 -18.74 18.56 -12.93
N LEU A 707 -19.12 19.22 -11.82
CA LEU A 707 -18.47 19.05 -10.52
C LEU A 707 -19.32 18.11 -9.65
N MET A 708 -18.68 17.12 -9.02
CA MET A 708 -19.34 16.04 -8.28
C MET A 708 -18.70 15.83 -6.89
N THR A 709 -19.48 15.37 -5.90
CA THR A 709 -18.96 15.01 -4.57
C THR A 709 -18.17 13.72 -4.55
N GLY A 710 -18.21 12.91 -5.60
CA GLY A 710 -17.52 11.61 -5.65
C GLY A 710 -17.54 10.98 -7.03
N ARG A 711 -16.70 9.95 -7.20
CA ARG A 711 -16.38 9.34 -8.49
C ARG A 711 -17.55 8.60 -9.16
N HIS A 712 -18.38 7.90 -8.42
CA HIS A 712 -19.35 6.93 -8.98
C HIS A 712 -20.81 7.25 -8.67
N SER A 713 -21.09 7.96 -7.59
CA SER A 713 -22.44 8.26 -7.12
C SER A 713 -22.54 9.63 -6.47
N GLY A 714 -21.63 10.53 -6.86
CA GLY A 714 -21.59 11.88 -6.30
C GLY A 714 -22.83 12.70 -6.70
N ARG A 715 -23.18 13.65 -5.82
CA ARG A 715 -24.17 14.67 -6.16
C ARG A 715 -23.48 15.80 -6.93
N PRO A 716 -24.15 16.41 -7.91
CA PRO A 716 -23.64 17.63 -8.53
C PRO A 716 -23.41 18.74 -7.49
N LEU A 717 -22.34 19.49 -7.66
CA LEU A 717 -21.95 20.64 -6.84
C LEU A 717 -21.82 21.87 -7.73
N ALA A 718 -22.00 23.06 -7.16
CA ALA A 718 -21.73 24.28 -7.86
C ALA A 718 -20.23 24.49 -8.10
N PHE A 719 -19.82 24.96 -9.29
CA PHE A 719 -18.40 25.21 -9.58
C PHE A 719 -17.81 26.33 -8.70
N GLY A 720 -18.63 27.23 -8.18
CA GLY A 720 -18.20 28.22 -7.19
C GLY A 720 -17.76 27.63 -5.84
N ASP A 721 -18.05 26.37 -5.58
CA ASP A 721 -17.56 25.66 -4.39
C ASP A 721 -16.10 25.23 -4.52
N LEU A 722 -15.54 25.22 -5.75
CA LEU A 722 -14.12 24.90 -5.94
C LEU A 722 -13.23 26.00 -5.40
N ASP A 723 -12.07 25.60 -4.90
CA ASP A 723 -10.96 26.54 -4.67
C ASP A 723 -10.66 27.32 -5.97
N PRO A 724 -10.45 28.64 -5.90
CA PRO A 724 -10.22 29.47 -7.09
C PRO A 724 -9.03 29.03 -7.95
N VAL A 725 -7.94 28.54 -7.34
CA VAL A 725 -6.77 28.01 -8.06
C VAL A 725 -7.15 26.72 -8.77
N ALA A 726 -7.81 25.79 -8.06
CA ALA A 726 -8.29 24.55 -8.66
C ALA A 726 -9.25 24.81 -9.84
N ALA A 727 -10.16 25.80 -9.71
CA ALA A 727 -11.04 26.21 -10.79
C ALA A 727 -10.27 26.76 -11.99
N SER A 728 -9.25 27.61 -11.77
CA SER A 728 -8.39 28.16 -12.83
C SER A 728 -7.65 27.05 -13.58
N GLU A 729 -7.10 26.07 -12.87
CA GLU A 729 -6.38 24.93 -13.46
C GLU A 729 -7.32 24.03 -14.29
N VAL A 730 -8.51 23.74 -13.77
CA VAL A 730 -9.54 22.99 -14.50
C VAL A 730 -9.90 23.69 -15.79
N ILE A 731 -10.16 25.01 -15.73
CA ILE A 731 -10.52 25.80 -16.91
C ILE A 731 -9.35 25.82 -17.92
N THR A 732 -8.11 25.93 -17.46
CA THR A 732 -6.91 25.85 -18.31
C THR A 732 -6.86 24.52 -19.06
N ASP A 733 -7.12 23.40 -18.38
CA ASP A 733 -7.11 22.07 -19.00
C ASP A 733 -8.28 21.89 -19.98
N LEU A 734 -9.45 22.45 -19.67
CA LEU A 734 -10.60 22.42 -20.58
C LEU A 734 -10.38 23.26 -21.84
N HIS A 735 -9.72 24.42 -21.75
CA HIS A 735 -9.29 25.18 -22.94
C HIS A 735 -8.37 24.33 -23.81
N ARG A 736 -7.33 23.73 -23.24
CA ARG A 736 -6.42 22.85 -24.00
C ARG A 736 -7.11 21.63 -24.61
N LEU A 737 -8.20 21.16 -24.00
CA LEU A 737 -8.99 20.07 -24.56
C LEU A 737 -9.74 20.51 -25.80
N THR A 738 -10.35 21.72 -25.77
CA THR A 738 -11.28 22.22 -26.79
C THR A 738 -10.63 23.06 -27.89
N GLU A 739 -9.45 23.66 -27.68
CA GLU A 739 -8.63 24.32 -28.70
C GLU A 739 -8.01 23.33 -29.71
#